data_2a1f65379741e129e76a3d1c73e9a56d
#
_entry.id   2a1f65379741e129e76a3d1c73e9a56d
#
_cell.length_a   1.000
_cell.length_b   1.000
_cell.length_c   1.000
_cell.angle_alpha   90.00
_cell.angle_beta   90.00
_cell.angle_gamma   90.00
#
_symmetry.space_group_name_H-M   'P 1'
#
loop_
_entity.id
_entity.type
_entity.pdbx_description
1 polymer ?
#
loop_
_entity_poly.entity_id
_entity_poly.type
_entity_poly.pdbx_seq_one_letter_code
_entity_poly.pdbx_strand_id
1 'polypeptide(L)'
;MDYKSTLNMPKSGFPMRAGLPKREPEMLKHWEEMDLYNLMLKKNEGKPRFALHDGPPFSNGGLHMGHALNKSLKDFITRSYAMRGYYTPYIPGWDNHGMPIESAIIKQNKLNHKAMPVSEFRSACHEFAQHYIDVQMEGFKRIGVLGDWEHPYKTMDPGFEAEEVKVFGEMYKKGYIYKGLKPVYWCYHDETALAEAEIEYQDDPCTTVYVKFPMHDDLGKLSHLDKSKLNFVIWTTTIWTLPGNLAIALHPDESYAIVKNEDNGEMYIVAEALVEKVMTVGNVEHYSILETHPGNFYENMLASHPFLPKTSRLVLADYVTMDSGTGCVHTAPGFGADDYQTCRRYGMDMVVPVNDQGRHTDYAGKYEGMLVEESNPVILNDMKEAGSLFASEEIVHSYPHCWRCKHPIIFRATPQWFCSVDSFKDEACAACDDVRWVPGWGIDRMKSMIRERADWCISRQRRWGLPIPVFYCKDCGKPICTDETIKAVSDLFAEKGSNAWFDMDAADILPKGFTCPHCGKNAGFTKEEDTLDGWFDSGSTHFASMKKDQGFWPATMYLEGLDQYRGWFQSSLLTAVGAFGQGAPFKECVTHGWTVDGEGKAMHKSLGNGVDPADVFNENGADILRLWAASADYHADVRCSKEIFKQLSQNYLKFRNTCKFMLDNLVDFDPENLVKPEEMPKLDRWLLTKLNELIEKAEQSYCDYEFHIITHAVNDFCVTTLSSFYLDIVKDRLYCDGADSLSRRSAQTALYLTLHTLSKLFAPILAFTCDEIWLAMPHTGDDDARNVVLNEMNKPFTTYALTAEEMANWEKLAEVRTVVNGVLEAARAEKKIGKSLEADVHLTVPAEDAFLANVDGKELADLLIVSQVEVTVGDSVKASAEEAAGTKCPRCWKHSTAANAEGLCPRCAEVMRSFPDLA
;
A
#
# COMPACT_ATOMS: atom_id res chain seq x y z
N MET A 1 34.13 -43.77 -33.99
CA MET A 1 32.73 -43.34 -34.31
C MET A 1 32.37 -42.15 -33.41
N ASP A 2 31.71 -41.09 -33.95
CA ASP A 2 31.16 -40.02 -33.09
C ASP A 2 29.76 -40.36 -32.61
N TYR A 3 29.63 -40.83 -31.38
CA TYR A 3 28.33 -41.22 -30.79
C TYR A 3 27.47 -40.02 -30.38
N LYS A 4 27.92 -38.78 -30.55
CA LYS A 4 27.21 -37.59 -30.13
C LYS A 4 25.87 -37.41 -30.84
N SER A 5 25.79 -37.80 -32.11
CA SER A 5 24.56 -37.77 -32.91
C SER A 5 23.49 -38.80 -32.48
N THR A 6 23.85 -39.79 -31.65
CA THR A 6 22.94 -40.81 -31.11
C THR A 6 22.37 -40.47 -29.74
N LEU A 7 22.80 -39.37 -29.15
CA LEU A 7 22.28 -38.91 -27.87
C LEU A 7 20.96 -38.13 -28.06
N ASN A 8 20.00 -38.35 -27.15
CA ASN A 8 18.76 -37.56 -27.14
C ASN A 8 19.06 -36.18 -26.56
N MET A 9 19.40 -35.24 -27.43
CA MET A 9 19.71 -33.86 -27.04
C MET A 9 18.85 -32.89 -27.87
N PRO A 10 17.53 -32.94 -27.74
CA PRO A 10 16.64 -32.06 -28.49
C PRO A 10 16.79 -30.62 -28.03
N LYS A 11 16.32 -29.68 -28.85
CA LYS A 11 16.28 -28.25 -28.51
C LYS A 11 14.88 -27.73 -28.80
N SER A 12 14.25 -27.18 -27.81
CA SER A 12 13.01 -26.45 -27.94
C SER A 12 13.22 -25.13 -28.68
N GLY A 13 12.15 -24.55 -29.18
CA GLY A 13 12.12 -23.21 -29.73
C GLY A 13 12.27 -22.10 -28.67
N PHE A 14 12.24 -22.46 -27.38
CA PHE A 14 12.34 -21.50 -26.28
C PHE A 14 13.71 -20.82 -26.22
N PRO A 15 13.81 -19.48 -26.28
CA PRO A 15 15.08 -18.80 -26.47
C PRO A 15 15.96 -18.81 -25.22
N MET A 16 17.29 -18.91 -25.41
CA MET A 16 18.26 -18.88 -24.34
C MET A 16 18.24 -17.55 -23.57
N ARG A 17 18.12 -16.43 -24.28
CA ARG A 17 18.08 -15.10 -23.68
C ARG A 17 16.65 -14.68 -23.41
N ALA A 18 16.38 -14.17 -22.20
CA ALA A 18 15.06 -13.71 -21.83
C ALA A 18 14.58 -12.55 -22.72
N GLY A 19 15.37 -11.48 -22.84
CA GLY A 19 15.05 -10.32 -23.68
C GLY A 19 13.73 -9.63 -23.29
N LEU A 20 13.35 -9.69 -22.01
CA LEU A 20 12.06 -9.24 -21.48
C LEU A 20 11.64 -7.85 -22.00
N PRO A 21 12.48 -6.79 -21.94
CA PRO A 21 12.07 -5.46 -22.37
C PRO A 21 11.55 -5.39 -23.82
N LYS A 22 12.00 -6.30 -24.69
CA LYS A 22 11.58 -6.34 -26.10
C LYS A 22 10.42 -7.29 -26.36
N ARG A 23 10.36 -8.40 -25.61
CA ARG A 23 9.38 -9.48 -25.85
C ARG A 23 8.06 -9.22 -25.15
N GLU A 24 8.09 -8.64 -23.96
CA GLU A 24 6.87 -8.35 -23.19
C GLU A 24 5.89 -7.46 -23.96
N PRO A 25 6.32 -6.38 -24.65
CA PRO A 25 5.39 -5.58 -25.47
C PRO A 25 4.72 -6.37 -26.60
N GLU A 26 5.43 -7.33 -27.21
CA GLU A 26 4.85 -8.20 -28.24
C GLU A 26 3.81 -9.15 -27.64
N MET A 27 4.07 -9.67 -26.44
CA MET A 27 3.13 -10.51 -25.70
C MET A 27 1.89 -9.73 -25.25
N LEU A 28 2.05 -8.51 -24.77
CA LEU A 28 0.92 -7.63 -24.42
C LEU A 28 0.01 -7.40 -25.62
N LYS A 29 0.58 -7.08 -26.76
CA LYS A 29 -0.19 -6.93 -27.99
C LYS A 29 -0.98 -8.21 -28.35
N HIS A 30 -0.35 -9.38 -28.19
CA HIS A 30 -1.04 -10.65 -28.40
C HIS A 30 -2.17 -10.87 -27.40
N TRP A 31 -1.99 -10.53 -26.10
CA TRP A 31 -3.04 -10.61 -25.08
C TRP A 31 -4.20 -9.67 -25.36
N GLU A 32 -3.93 -8.45 -25.87
CA GLU A 32 -4.96 -7.49 -26.29
C GLU A 32 -5.73 -8.03 -27.54
N GLU A 33 -5.03 -8.51 -28.57
CA GLU A 33 -5.62 -9.07 -29.80
C GLU A 33 -6.55 -10.26 -29.52
N MET A 34 -6.23 -11.08 -28.53
CA MET A 34 -7.08 -12.21 -28.13
C MET A 34 -8.13 -11.87 -27.07
N ASP A 35 -8.15 -10.64 -26.58
CA ASP A 35 -9.04 -10.19 -25.50
C ASP A 35 -8.92 -11.06 -24.22
N LEU A 36 -7.69 -11.25 -23.76
CA LEU A 36 -7.34 -12.20 -22.68
C LEU A 36 -8.15 -11.98 -21.41
N TYR A 37 -8.38 -10.73 -21.02
CA TYR A 37 -9.15 -10.39 -19.82
C TYR A 37 -10.57 -10.92 -19.89
N ASN A 38 -11.29 -10.67 -20.97
CA ASN A 38 -12.66 -11.14 -21.14
C ASN A 38 -12.73 -12.67 -21.33
N LEU A 39 -11.72 -13.29 -21.97
CA LEU A 39 -11.63 -14.75 -22.04
C LEU A 39 -11.49 -15.38 -20.66
N MET A 40 -10.66 -14.80 -19.79
CA MET A 40 -10.49 -15.23 -18.39
C MET A 40 -11.79 -15.10 -17.60
N LEU A 41 -12.50 -13.99 -17.73
CA LEU A 41 -13.80 -13.79 -17.09
C LEU A 41 -14.86 -14.77 -17.60
N LYS A 42 -14.94 -14.96 -18.92
CA LYS A 42 -15.90 -15.86 -19.56
C LYS A 42 -15.71 -17.32 -19.12
N LYS A 43 -14.45 -17.76 -18.98
CA LYS A 43 -14.13 -19.10 -18.47
C LYS A 43 -14.74 -19.34 -17.08
N ASN A 44 -14.75 -18.33 -16.26
CA ASN A 44 -15.21 -18.39 -14.87
C ASN A 44 -16.63 -17.81 -14.65
N GLU A 45 -17.36 -17.55 -15.73
CA GLU A 45 -18.74 -17.08 -15.65
C GLU A 45 -19.62 -18.06 -14.87
N GLY A 46 -20.41 -17.53 -13.92
CA GLY A 46 -21.26 -18.35 -13.04
C GLY A 46 -20.54 -19.01 -11.86
N LYS A 47 -19.20 -18.94 -11.77
CA LYS A 47 -18.44 -19.40 -10.61
C LYS A 47 -18.50 -18.35 -9.45
N PRO A 48 -18.08 -18.72 -8.23
CA PRO A 48 -18.04 -17.78 -7.11
C PRO A 48 -17.25 -16.51 -7.48
N ARG A 49 -17.82 -15.34 -7.14
CA ARG A 49 -17.19 -14.05 -7.43
C ARG A 49 -16.15 -13.71 -6.38
N PHE A 50 -14.98 -13.27 -6.84
CA PHE A 50 -13.98 -12.55 -6.05
C PHE A 50 -13.80 -11.17 -6.67
N ALA A 51 -14.38 -10.14 -6.04
CA ALA A 51 -14.37 -8.78 -6.56
C ALA A 51 -13.40 -7.92 -5.75
N LEU A 52 -12.28 -7.54 -6.35
CA LEU A 52 -11.37 -6.55 -5.84
C LEU A 52 -11.80 -5.18 -6.39
N HIS A 53 -12.22 -4.28 -5.50
CA HIS A 53 -12.52 -2.90 -5.88
C HIS A 53 -11.24 -2.07 -5.85
N ASP A 54 -10.94 -1.38 -6.93
CA ASP A 54 -9.71 -0.61 -7.08
C ASP A 54 -9.84 0.73 -6.32
N GLY A 55 -8.89 1.01 -5.42
CA GLY A 55 -8.73 2.35 -4.87
C GLY A 55 -8.18 3.28 -5.95
N PRO A 56 -8.86 4.42 -6.20
CA PRO A 56 -8.55 5.25 -7.35
C PRO A 56 -7.31 6.12 -7.09
N PRO A 57 -6.21 5.96 -7.85
CA PRO A 57 -5.07 6.88 -7.78
C PRO A 57 -5.44 8.25 -8.34
N PHE A 58 -4.75 9.30 -7.87
CA PHE A 58 -4.88 10.63 -8.43
C PHE A 58 -4.29 10.72 -9.85
N SER A 59 -5.02 11.36 -10.75
CA SER A 59 -4.60 11.59 -12.13
C SER A 59 -3.78 12.88 -12.29
N ASN A 60 -2.66 12.99 -11.58
CA ASN A 60 -1.86 14.22 -11.49
C ASN A 60 -0.37 14.07 -11.82
N GLY A 61 0.03 12.92 -12.34
CA GLY A 61 1.42 12.61 -12.69
C GLY A 61 1.61 11.20 -13.23
N GLY A 62 2.84 10.86 -13.66
CA GLY A 62 3.20 9.51 -14.09
C GLY A 62 3.26 8.50 -12.94
N LEU A 63 3.62 7.26 -13.28
CA LEU A 63 3.77 6.19 -12.30
C LEU A 63 4.94 6.44 -11.35
N HIS A 64 4.82 5.91 -10.15
CA HIS A 64 5.92 5.74 -9.19
C HIS A 64 5.95 4.29 -8.66
N MET A 65 7.01 3.91 -7.95
CA MET A 65 7.18 2.53 -7.47
C MET A 65 6.05 2.05 -6.57
N GLY A 66 5.42 2.95 -5.81
CA GLY A 66 4.22 2.62 -5.02
C GLY A 66 3.04 2.17 -5.88
N HIS A 67 2.78 2.83 -7.01
CA HIS A 67 1.79 2.37 -7.99
C HIS A 67 2.16 1.00 -8.57
N ALA A 68 3.44 0.79 -8.90
CA ALA A 68 3.91 -0.48 -9.44
C ALA A 68 3.74 -1.63 -8.43
N LEU A 69 4.05 -1.40 -7.15
CA LEU A 69 3.81 -2.36 -6.06
C LEU A 69 2.32 -2.68 -5.95
N ASN A 70 1.49 -1.66 -5.75
CA ASN A 70 0.06 -1.79 -5.53
C ASN A 70 -0.65 -2.56 -6.66
N LYS A 71 -0.44 -2.15 -7.91
CA LYS A 71 -1.09 -2.78 -9.07
C LYS A 71 -0.57 -4.19 -9.33
N SER A 72 0.72 -4.46 -9.05
CA SER A 72 1.25 -5.83 -9.13
C SER A 72 0.61 -6.75 -8.11
N LEU A 73 0.49 -6.32 -6.85
CA LEU A 73 -0.17 -7.10 -5.79
C LEU A 73 -1.63 -7.41 -6.14
N LYS A 74 -2.38 -6.43 -6.64
CA LYS A 74 -3.76 -6.61 -7.09
C LYS A 74 -3.86 -7.63 -8.21
N ASP A 75 -2.98 -7.56 -9.20
CA ASP A 75 -2.95 -8.51 -10.32
C ASP A 75 -2.55 -9.93 -9.87
N PHE A 76 -1.61 -10.07 -8.91
CA PHE A 76 -1.29 -11.39 -8.32
C PHE A 76 -2.54 -12.04 -7.72
N ILE A 77 -3.31 -11.26 -6.99
CA ILE A 77 -4.53 -11.72 -6.33
C ILE A 77 -5.59 -12.10 -7.37
N THR A 78 -5.93 -11.19 -8.28
CA THR A 78 -6.98 -11.43 -9.27
C THR A 78 -6.66 -12.60 -10.18
N ARG A 79 -5.41 -12.72 -10.68
CA ARG A 79 -4.96 -13.87 -11.49
C ARG A 79 -4.99 -15.17 -10.69
N SER A 80 -4.46 -15.18 -9.45
CA SER A 80 -4.44 -16.40 -8.64
C SER A 80 -5.85 -16.90 -8.33
N TYR A 81 -6.79 -16.01 -8.02
CA TYR A 81 -8.19 -16.37 -7.82
C TYR A 81 -8.85 -16.85 -9.12
N ALA A 82 -8.59 -16.20 -10.27
CA ALA A 82 -9.09 -16.66 -11.56
C ALA A 82 -8.60 -18.08 -11.90
N MET A 83 -7.32 -18.35 -11.66
CA MET A 83 -6.72 -19.68 -11.87
C MET A 83 -7.10 -20.70 -10.79
N ARG A 84 -7.80 -20.31 -9.76
CA ARG A 84 -8.42 -21.17 -8.72
C ARG A 84 -9.93 -21.34 -8.91
N GLY A 85 -10.46 -20.85 -10.04
CA GLY A 85 -11.84 -21.04 -10.42
C GLY A 85 -12.82 -20.01 -9.88
N TYR A 86 -12.40 -18.77 -9.64
CA TYR A 86 -13.27 -17.67 -9.27
C TYR A 86 -13.50 -16.72 -10.44
N TYR A 87 -14.70 -16.12 -10.48
CA TYR A 87 -15.00 -15.01 -11.37
C TYR A 87 -14.42 -13.73 -10.76
N THR A 88 -13.41 -13.12 -11.40
CA THR A 88 -12.59 -12.04 -10.85
C THR A 88 -12.67 -10.76 -11.67
N PRO A 89 -13.80 -10.04 -11.67
CA PRO A 89 -13.87 -8.76 -12.35
C PRO A 89 -12.97 -7.75 -11.66
N TYR A 90 -12.17 -7.01 -12.45
CA TYR A 90 -11.34 -5.92 -11.97
C TYR A 90 -11.50 -4.71 -12.88
N ILE A 91 -12.13 -3.68 -12.36
CA ILE A 91 -12.37 -2.41 -13.05
C ILE A 91 -11.47 -1.36 -12.40
N PRO A 92 -10.44 -0.87 -13.12
CA PRO A 92 -9.56 0.16 -12.60
C PRO A 92 -10.29 1.49 -12.44
N GLY A 93 -9.86 2.30 -11.49
CA GLY A 93 -10.47 3.59 -11.23
C GLY A 93 -9.47 4.72 -11.06
N TRP A 94 -9.94 5.97 -11.18
CA TRP A 94 -9.15 7.18 -10.94
C TRP A 94 -9.93 8.22 -10.14
N ASP A 95 -9.25 8.87 -9.19
CA ASP A 95 -9.71 10.05 -8.49
C ASP A 95 -9.21 11.30 -9.21
N ASN A 96 -10.16 12.14 -9.68
CA ASN A 96 -9.85 13.16 -10.66
C ASN A 96 -10.08 14.58 -10.15
N HIS A 97 -10.72 14.76 -9.01
CA HIS A 97 -11.06 16.08 -8.48
C HIS A 97 -10.05 16.60 -7.44
N GLY A 98 -10.24 17.84 -7.05
CA GLY A 98 -9.60 18.48 -5.92
C GLY A 98 -8.22 19.07 -6.17
N MET A 99 -7.60 19.45 -5.08
CA MET A 99 -6.33 20.17 -5.05
C MET A 99 -5.16 19.47 -5.74
N PRO A 100 -5.06 18.11 -5.76
CA PRO A 100 -3.96 17.43 -6.44
C PRO A 100 -3.85 17.75 -7.93
N ILE A 101 -4.99 17.83 -8.63
CA ILE A 101 -5.05 18.13 -10.06
C ILE A 101 -4.97 19.64 -10.29
N GLU A 102 -5.76 20.41 -9.55
CA GLU A 102 -5.82 21.86 -9.64
C GLU A 102 -4.43 22.50 -9.46
N SER A 103 -3.71 22.12 -8.40
CA SER A 103 -2.37 22.64 -8.12
C SER A 103 -1.33 22.20 -9.16
N ALA A 104 -1.46 20.99 -9.68
CA ALA A 104 -0.55 20.46 -10.69
C ALA A 104 -0.69 21.24 -12.02
N ILE A 105 -1.90 21.46 -12.51
CA ILE A 105 -2.13 22.22 -13.74
C ILE A 105 -1.73 23.70 -13.60
N ILE A 106 -2.06 24.34 -12.48
CA ILE A 106 -1.66 25.73 -12.21
C ILE A 106 -0.15 25.87 -12.29
N LYS A 107 0.59 24.97 -11.62
CA LYS A 107 2.06 24.99 -11.60
C LYS A 107 2.66 24.69 -12.97
N GLN A 108 2.17 23.67 -13.65
CA GLN A 108 2.71 23.22 -14.94
C GLN A 108 2.45 24.21 -16.05
N ASN A 109 1.23 24.76 -16.13
CA ASN A 109 0.79 25.67 -17.20
C ASN A 109 0.90 27.15 -16.82
N LYS A 110 1.35 27.46 -15.57
CA LYS A 110 1.44 28.82 -15.01
C LYS A 110 0.14 29.61 -15.15
N LEU A 111 -1.00 28.94 -14.89
CA LEU A 111 -2.32 29.52 -15.05
C LEU A 111 -2.65 30.49 -13.91
N ASN A 112 -3.27 31.64 -14.28
CA ASN A 112 -3.94 32.48 -13.30
C ASN A 112 -5.43 32.05 -13.21
N HIS A 113 -5.69 31.00 -12.48
CA HIS A 113 -7.03 30.42 -12.34
C HIS A 113 -8.07 31.40 -11.78
N LYS A 114 -7.66 32.41 -10.97
CA LYS A 114 -8.58 33.42 -10.41
C LYS A 114 -9.10 34.38 -11.46
N ALA A 115 -8.37 34.58 -12.57
CA ALA A 115 -8.75 35.46 -13.67
C ALA A 115 -9.51 34.74 -14.81
N MET A 116 -9.58 33.41 -14.79
CA MET A 116 -10.27 32.60 -15.80
C MET A 116 -11.77 32.40 -15.47
N PRO A 117 -12.67 32.28 -16.47
CA PRO A 117 -14.00 31.72 -16.24
C PRO A 117 -13.92 30.31 -15.58
N VAL A 118 -14.86 30.04 -14.66
CA VAL A 118 -14.83 28.76 -13.90
C VAL A 118 -14.91 27.54 -14.82
N SER A 119 -15.84 27.57 -15.81
CA SER A 119 -16.03 26.45 -16.74
C SER A 119 -14.81 26.20 -17.61
N GLU A 120 -14.11 27.25 -18.05
CA GLU A 120 -12.87 27.13 -18.83
C GLU A 120 -11.76 26.50 -18.02
N PHE A 121 -11.59 26.93 -16.75
CA PHE A 121 -10.60 26.33 -15.85
C PHE A 121 -10.93 24.86 -15.55
N ARG A 122 -12.21 24.52 -15.30
CA ARG A 122 -12.65 23.15 -15.06
C ARG A 122 -12.41 22.25 -16.27
N SER A 123 -12.68 22.77 -17.50
CA SER A 123 -12.38 22.02 -18.73
C SER A 123 -10.88 21.73 -18.88
N ALA A 124 -10.02 22.69 -18.55
CA ALA A 124 -8.58 22.49 -18.57
C ALA A 124 -8.11 21.46 -17.51
N CYS A 125 -8.72 21.44 -16.33
CA CYS A 125 -8.45 20.41 -15.31
C CYS A 125 -8.89 19.02 -15.76
N HIS A 126 -10.05 18.92 -16.41
CA HIS A 126 -10.56 17.66 -16.98
C HIS A 126 -9.61 17.08 -18.04
N GLU A 127 -9.16 17.90 -18.99
CA GLU A 127 -8.19 17.48 -20.02
C GLU A 127 -6.86 17.04 -19.40
N PHE A 128 -6.39 17.77 -18.40
CA PHE A 128 -5.18 17.43 -17.67
C PHE A 128 -5.30 16.08 -16.94
N ALA A 129 -6.41 15.87 -16.23
CA ALA A 129 -6.70 14.61 -15.54
C ALA A 129 -6.76 13.45 -16.54
N GLN A 130 -7.49 13.62 -17.65
CA GLN A 130 -7.60 12.59 -18.70
C GLN A 130 -6.22 12.21 -19.29
N HIS A 131 -5.38 13.21 -19.55
CA HIS A 131 -4.02 12.94 -20.05
C HIS A 131 -3.23 12.03 -19.09
N TYR A 132 -3.28 12.29 -17.78
CA TYR A 132 -2.55 11.45 -16.83
C TYR A 132 -3.21 10.10 -16.55
N ILE A 133 -4.53 9.97 -16.72
CA ILE A 133 -5.20 8.67 -16.78
C ILE A 133 -4.58 7.83 -17.90
N ASP A 134 -4.48 8.37 -19.10
CA ASP A 134 -3.93 7.66 -20.27
C ASP A 134 -2.48 7.23 -20.02
N VAL A 135 -1.64 8.14 -19.49
CA VAL A 135 -0.24 7.85 -19.15
C VAL A 135 -0.12 6.74 -18.09
N GLN A 136 -0.94 6.78 -17.04
CA GLN A 136 -0.91 5.77 -15.99
C GLN A 136 -1.46 4.43 -16.48
N MET A 137 -2.53 4.44 -17.26
CA MET A 137 -3.14 3.25 -17.85
C MET A 137 -2.12 2.48 -18.71
N GLU A 138 -1.42 3.17 -19.60
CA GLU A 138 -0.37 2.56 -20.41
C GLU A 138 0.74 1.94 -19.55
N GLY A 139 1.13 2.62 -18.49
CA GLY A 139 2.11 2.08 -17.54
C GLY A 139 1.62 0.84 -16.79
N PHE A 140 0.36 0.82 -16.36
CA PHE A 140 -0.24 -0.36 -15.70
C PHE A 140 -0.38 -1.55 -16.66
N LYS A 141 -0.81 -1.31 -17.89
CA LYS A 141 -0.79 -2.32 -18.95
C LYS A 141 0.62 -2.85 -19.21
N ARG A 142 1.63 -1.95 -19.23
CA ARG A 142 3.03 -2.33 -19.46
C ARG A 142 3.57 -3.25 -18.35
N ILE A 143 3.11 -3.12 -17.12
CA ILE A 143 3.42 -4.05 -16.01
C ILE A 143 2.74 -5.41 -16.21
N GLY A 144 1.77 -5.52 -17.11
CA GLY A 144 1.02 -6.74 -17.40
C GLY A 144 -0.24 -6.92 -16.53
N VAL A 145 -0.76 -5.85 -15.93
CA VAL A 145 -1.99 -5.89 -15.14
C VAL A 145 -3.20 -6.15 -16.04
N LEU A 146 -4.00 -7.17 -15.73
CA LEU A 146 -5.26 -7.47 -16.42
C LEU A 146 -6.43 -6.75 -15.74
N GLY A 147 -7.28 -6.11 -16.55
CA GLY A 147 -8.46 -5.40 -16.08
C GLY A 147 -9.31 -4.86 -17.22
N ASP A 148 -10.47 -4.32 -16.91
CA ASP A 148 -11.32 -3.63 -17.89
C ASP A 148 -10.78 -2.21 -18.14
N TRP A 149 -9.79 -2.12 -19.01
CA TRP A 149 -9.16 -0.84 -19.38
C TRP A 149 -10.00 0.00 -20.34
N GLU A 150 -11.02 -0.57 -20.95
CA GLU A 150 -11.93 0.15 -21.87
C GLU A 150 -13.01 0.89 -21.09
N HIS A 151 -13.42 0.40 -19.93
CA HIS A 151 -14.49 0.96 -19.12
C HIS A 151 -14.04 1.22 -17.66
N PRO A 152 -12.94 2.00 -17.43
CA PRO A 152 -12.54 2.38 -16.10
C PRO A 152 -13.58 3.31 -15.46
N TYR A 153 -13.69 3.31 -14.15
CA TYR A 153 -14.46 4.34 -13.48
C TYR A 153 -13.60 5.59 -13.20
N LYS A 154 -14.21 6.76 -13.31
CA LYS A 154 -13.55 8.05 -13.03
C LYS A 154 -14.49 8.91 -12.20
N THR A 155 -13.97 9.52 -11.13
CA THR A 155 -14.81 10.35 -10.24
C THR A 155 -15.34 11.60 -10.94
N MET A 156 -14.73 12.02 -12.06
CA MET A 156 -15.18 13.13 -12.91
C MET A 156 -16.19 12.74 -13.98
N ASP A 157 -16.61 11.47 -14.06
CA ASP A 157 -17.61 11.06 -15.05
C ASP A 157 -19.01 11.51 -14.60
N PRO A 158 -19.86 12.04 -15.51
CA PRO A 158 -21.19 12.56 -15.19
C PRO A 158 -22.08 11.58 -14.40
N GLY A 159 -22.00 10.28 -14.73
CA GLY A 159 -22.73 9.24 -14.02
C GLY A 159 -22.26 9.06 -12.58
N PHE A 160 -20.94 9.12 -12.36
CA PHE A 160 -20.36 9.05 -11.02
C PHE A 160 -20.76 10.27 -10.18
N GLU A 161 -20.58 11.48 -10.71
CA GLU A 161 -20.96 12.74 -10.05
C GLU A 161 -22.43 12.75 -9.62
N ALA A 162 -23.31 12.24 -10.49
CA ALA A 162 -24.75 12.14 -10.22
C ALA A 162 -25.09 11.20 -9.05
N GLU A 163 -24.41 10.07 -8.95
CA GLU A 163 -24.60 9.12 -7.84
C GLU A 163 -23.98 9.61 -6.54
N GLU A 164 -22.85 10.29 -6.59
CA GLU A 164 -22.20 10.89 -5.42
C GLU A 164 -23.08 11.98 -4.77
N VAL A 165 -23.77 12.81 -5.56
CA VAL A 165 -24.77 13.77 -5.06
C VAL A 165 -25.84 13.08 -4.22
N LYS A 166 -26.23 11.85 -4.54
CA LYS A 166 -27.21 11.08 -3.74
C LYS A 166 -26.61 10.62 -2.41
N VAL A 167 -25.33 10.24 -2.37
CA VAL A 167 -24.64 9.90 -1.10
C VAL A 167 -24.65 11.11 -0.16
N PHE A 168 -24.33 12.30 -0.66
CA PHE A 168 -24.42 13.54 0.10
C PHE A 168 -25.85 13.78 0.61
N GLY A 169 -26.84 13.64 -0.26
CA GLY A 169 -28.25 13.84 0.08
C GLY A 169 -28.74 12.94 1.21
N GLU A 170 -28.38 11.66 1.16
CA GLU A 170 -28.76 10.71 2.22
C GLU A 170 -28.13 11.05 3.58
N MET A 171 -26.86 11.47 3.59
CA MET A 171 -26.19 11.91 4.82
C MET A 171 -26.75 13.22 5.36
N TYR A 172 -27.07 14.17 4.48
CA TYR A 172 -27.72 15.42 4.86
C TYR A 172 -29.13 15.18 5.48
N LYS A 173 -29.93 14.34 4.86
CA LYS A 173 -31.26 13.96 5.29
C LYS A 173 -31.29 13.33 6.70
N LYS A 174 -30.25 12.57 7.05
CA LYS A 174 -30.07 12.02 8.38
C LYS A 174 -29.57 13.06 9.42
N GLY A 175 -29.26 14.27 8.98
CA GLY A 175 -28.75 15.34 9.83
C GLY A 175 -27.26 15.21 10.17
N TYR A 176 -26.52 14.33 9.49
CA TYR A 176 -25.09 14.18 9.70
C TYR A 176 -24.28 15.31 9.04
N ILE A 177 -24.78 15.85 7.93
CA ILE A 177 -24.13 16.99 7.25
C ILE A 177 -24.78 18.29 7.71
N TYR A 178 -23.95 19.24 8.14
CA TYR A 178 -24.40 20.56 8.62
C TYR A 178 -23.37 21.64 8.30
N LYS A 179 -23.82 22.90 8.23
CA LYS A 179 -22.92 24.08 8.10
C LYS A 179 -22.63 24.65 9.48
N GLY A 180 -21.36 24.87 9.79
CA GLY A 180 -20.91 25.38 11.09
C GLY A 180 -19.70 26.29 10.98
N LEU A 181 -19.54 27.16 11.99
CA LEU A 181 -18.36 28.01 12.16
C LEU A 181 -17.47 27.35 13.22
N LYS A 182 -16.39 26.69 12.78
CA LYS A 182 -15.44 25.99 13.66
C LYS A 182 -14.01 26.17 13.16
N PRO A 183 -13.00 26.08 14.06
CA PRO A 183 -11.61 26.02 13.65
C PRO A 183 -11.34 24.77 12.81
N VAL A 184 -10.68 24.96 11.67
CA VAL A 184 -10.24 23.89 10.77
C VAL A 184 -8.78 24.11 10.41
N TYR A 185 -8.09 23.08 9.90
CA TYR A 185 -6.83 23.24 9.21
C TYR A 185 -7.02 24.12 7.99
N TRP A 186 -6.27 25.22 7.88
CA TRP A 186 -6.42 26.20 6.83
C TRP A 186 -5.06 26.49 6.18
N CYS A 187 -4.98 26.21 4.88
CA CYS A 187 -3.85 26.62 4.07
C CYS A 187 -4.10 28.04 3.52
N TYR A 188 -3.42 29.04 4.06
CA TYR A 188 -3.58 30.42 3.61
C TYR A 188 -2.82 30.73 2.30
N HIS A 189 -1.92 29.86 1.84
CA HIS A 189 -1.29 29.93 0.52
C HIS A 189 -2.24 29.45 -0.59
N ASP A 190 -2.97 28.36 -0.33
CA ASP A 190 -3.96 27.79 -1.26
C ASP A 190 -5.38 28.33 -0.98
N GLU A 191 -5.57 29.09 0.09
CA GLU A 191 -6.85 29.70 0.53
C GLU A 191 -7.97 28.66 0.65
N THR A 192 -7.73 27.55 1.35
CA THR A 192 -8.71 26.45 1.48
C THR A 192 -8.56 25.70 2.81
N ALA A 193 -9.67 25.12 3.27
CA ALA A 193 -9.70 24.14 4.34
C ALA A 193 -9.00 22.85 3.92
N LEU A 194 -8.41 22.14 4.88
CA LEU A 194 -7.75 20.87 4.71
C LEU A 194 -8.36 19.83 5.66
N ALA A 195 -8.40 18.57 5.20
CA ALA A 195 -8.66 17.42 6.06
C ALA A 195 -7.36 16.98 6.77
N GLU A 196 -7.49 16.15 7.81
CA GLU A 196 -6.35 15.58 8.53
C GLU A 196 -5.42 14.76 7.61
N ALA A 197 -5.98 14.09 6.60
CA ALA A 197 -5.21 13.34 5.60
C ALA A 197 -4.43 14.24 4.61
N GLU A 198 -4.66 15.54 4.64
CA GLU A 198 -4.05 16.52 3.74
C GLU A 198 -2.95 17.36 4.43
N ILE A 199 -2.54 16.98 5.63
CA ILE A 199 -1.46 17.62 6.38
C ILE A 199 -0.27 16.69 6.57
N GLU A 200 0.91 17.27 6.61
CA GLU A 200 2.18 16.59 6.90
C GLU A 200 2.86 17.34 8.02
N TYR A 201 3.49 16.64 8.96
CA TYR A 201 4.23 17.26 10.04
C TYR A 201 5.71 17.38 9.68
N GLN A 202 6.28 18.55 9.94
CA GLN A 202 7.70 18.84 9.78
C GLN A 202 8.25 19.50 11.04
N ASP A 203 9.53 19.30 11.30
CA ASP A 203 10.21 19.93 12.43
C ASP A 203 10.63 21.36 12.06
N ASP A 204 9.93 22.35 12.64
CA ASP A 204 10.18 23.77 12.40
C ASP A 204 10.80 24.46 13.62
N PRO A 205 11.75 25.39 13.41
CA PRO A 205 12.21 26.28 14.48
C PRO A 205 11.12 27.27 14.83
N CYS A 206 10.90 27.46 16.11
CA CYS A 206 9.85 28.34 16.63
C CYS A 206 10.33 29.11 17.86
N THR A 207 10.01 30.40 17.91
CA THR A 207 10.18 31.22 19.12
C THR A 207 8.94 31.08 19.99
N THR A 208 9.09 30.52 21.18
CA THR A 208 8.02 30.46 22.18
C THR A 208 8.11 31.64 23.14
N VAL A 209 6.97 32.06 23.66
CA VAL A 209 6.90 33.19 24.57
C VAL A 209 6.13 32.88 25.84
N TYR A 210 6.65 33.42 26.95
CA TYR A 210 6.00 33.50 28.26
C TYR A 210 5.51 34.92 28.42
N VAL A 211 4.20 35.14 28.60
CA VAL A 211 3.58 36.46 28.55
C VAL A 211 2.81 36.76 29.82
N LYS A 212 3.06 37.91 30.40
CA LYS A 212 2.37 38.41 31.60
C LYS A 212 1.04 39.06 31.22
N PHE A 213 -0.03 38.60 31.85
CA PHE A 213 -1.39 39.16 31.78
C PHE A 213 -1.72 39.75 33.13
N PRO A 214 -1.67 41.09 33.28
CA PRO A 214 -1.92 41.72 34.57
C PRO A 214 -3.33 41.46 35.12
N MET A 215 -3.44 41.27 36.43
CA MET A 215 -4.74 41.08 37.07
C MET A 215 -5.58 42.38 36.90
N HIS A 216 -6.80 42.19 36.34
CA HIS A 216 -7.77 43.28 36.14
C HIS A 216 -8.83 43.30 37.24
N ASP A 217 -9.50 42.17 37.44
CA ASP A 217 -10.52 41.97 38.47
C ASP A 217 -10.38 40.62 39.12
N ASP A 218 -10.13 40.59 40.43
CA ASP A 218 -9.97 39.39 41.25
C ASP A 218 -11.27 38.97 41.97
N LEU A 219 -12.40 39.56 41.64
CA LEU A 219 -13.68 39.35 42.31
C LEU A 219 -13.60 39.58 43.83
N GLY A 220 -12.64 40.37 44.29
CA GLY A 220 -12.40 40.65 45.72
C GLY A 220 -11.71 39.53 46.51
N LYS A 221 -11.31 38.44 45.86
CA LYS A 221 -10.71 37.27 46.52
C LYS A 221 -9.22 37.49 46.91
N LEU A 222 -8.50 38.35 46.21
CA LEU A 222 -7.08 38.65 46.43
C LEU A 222 -6.83 40.09 46.86
N SER A 223 -7.81 40.71 47.52
CA SER A 223 -7.77 42.14 47.95
C SER A 223 -6.62 42.49 48.91
N HIS A 224 -5.97 41.52 49.52
CA HIS A 224 -4.80 41.68 50.37
C HIS A 224 -3.47 41.79 49.60
N LEU A 225 -3.47 41.53 48.29
CA LEU A 225 -2.31 41.64 47.42
C LEU A 225 -2.38 42.92 46.56
N ASP A 226 -1.21 43.41 46.14
CA ASP A 226 -1.13 44.55 45.21
C ASP A 226 -1.43 44.05 43.80
N LYS A 227 -2.65 44.27 43.32
CA LYS A 227 -3.11 43.84 41.99
C LYS A 227 -2.28 44.45 40.86
N SER A 228 -1.67 45.63 41.04
CA SER A 228 -0.87 46.24 39.98
C SER A 228 0.41 45.48 39.67
N LYS A 229 0.80 44.58 40.57
CA LYS A 229 1.99 43.72 40.45
C LYS A 229 1.64 42.23 40.19
N LEU A 230 0.35 41.87 40.20
CA LEU A 230 -0.10 40.49 40.06
C LEU A 230 -0.40 40.14 38.57
N ASN A 231 0.22 39.09 38.07
CA ASN A 231 0.12 38.71 36.68
C ASN A 231 -0.14 37.20 36.55
N PHE A 232 -1.01 36.78 35.64
CA PHE A 232 -0.98 35.41 35.10
C PHE A 232 0.14 35.33 34.08
N VAL A 233 0.90 34.25 34.07
CA VAL A 233 1.90 34.00 33.03
C VAL A 233 1.42 32.86 32.15
N ILE A 234 1.13 33.18 30.88
CA ILE A 234 0.79 32.16 29.87
C ILE A 234 2.02 31.79 29.08
N TRP A 235 1.96 30.61 28.40
CA TRP A 235 2.96 30.16 27.46
C TRP A 235 2.29 29.82 26.11
N THR A 236 2.93 30.21 25.00
CA THR A 236 2.46 29.89 23.66
C THR A 236 3.61 29.74 22.67
N THR A 237 3.43 28.85 21.70
CA THR A 237 4.29 28.66 20.52
C THR A 237 3.83 29.52 19.34
N THR A 238 2.62 30.09 19.39
CA THR A 238 1.98 30.83 18.29
C THR A 238 1.72 32.29 18.67
N ILE A 239 2.72 33.13 18.49
CA ILE A 239 2.68 34.54 18.89
C ILE A 239 1.56 35.32 18.18
N TRP A 240 1.35 35.05 16.89
CA TRP A 240 0.35 35.75 16.06
C TRP A 240 -1.10 35.52 16.50
N THR A 241 -1.38 34.50 17.34
CA THR A 241 -2.74 34.25 17.85
C THR A 241 -3.12 35.14 19.03
N LEU A 242 -2.14 35.77 19.69
CA LEU A 242 -2.38 36.62 20.88
C LEU A 242 -3.42 37.71 20.64
N PRO A 243 -3.48 38.41 19.49
CA PRO A 243 -4.56 39.38 19.23
C PRO A 243 -5.97 38.77 19.32
N GLY A 244 -6.11 37.45 19.07
CA GLY A 244 -7.37 36.70 19.20
C GLY A 244 -7.72 36.21 20.60
N ASN A 245 -6.87 36.49 21.61
CA ASN A 245 -7.09 36.05 22.99
C ASN A 245 -8.42 36.56 23.54
N LEU A 246 -9.22 35.69 24.15
CA LEU A 246 -10.44 35.98 24.89
C LEU A 246 -10.41 35.48 26.33
N ALA A 247 -9.61 34.41 26.58
CA ALA A 247 -9.56 33.77 27.87
C ALA A 247 -8.18 33.24 28.23
N ILE A 248 -8.00 32.89 29.48
CA ILE A 248 -6.89 32.06 29.99
C ILE A 248 -7.52 30.86 30.66
N ALA A 249 -7.21 29.66 30.18
CA ALA A 249 -7.74 28.39 30.70
C ALA A 249 -6.80 27.84 31.80
N LEU A 250 -7.41 27.41 32.91
CA LEU A 250 -6.77 26.73 34.03
C LEU A 250 -7.39 25.34 34.21
N HIS A 251 -6.62 24.39 34.74
CA HIS A 251 -7.17 23.12 35.18
C HIS A 251 -7.95 23.30 36.51
N PRO A 252 -9.20 22.83 36.63
CA PRO A 252 -10.04 23.09 37.78
C PRO A 252 -9.46 22.63 39.12
N ASP A 253 -8.84 21.45 39.15
CA ASP A 253 -8.43 20.77 40.37
C ASP A 253 -6.93 20.86 40.65
N GLU A 254 -6.12 21.35 39.72
CA GLU A 254 -4.68 21.50 39.88
C GLU A 254 -4.37 22.75 40.71
N SER A 255 -3.22 22.71 41.45
CA SER A 255 -2.79 23.78 42.33
C SER A 255 -1.98 24.86 41.57
N TYR A 256 -2.34 26.10 41.77
CA TYR A 256 -1.66 27.30 41.22
C TYR A 256 -1.05 28.12 42.32
N ALA A 257 0.23 28.45 42.19
CA ALA A 257 0.99 29.24 43.15
C ALA A 257 1.02 30.70 42.74
N ILE A 258 0.88 31.59 43.72
CA ILE A 258 1.20 33.02 43.61
C ILE A 258 2.65 33.17 44.04
N VAL A 259 3.54 33.38 43.07
CA VAL A 259 4.99 33.46 43.26
C VAL A 259 5.43 34.92 43.23
N LYS A 260 6.06 35.41 44.29
CA LYS A 260 6.60 36.76 44.34
C LYS A 260 8.08 36.75 43.96
N ASN A 261 8.43 37.56 43.00
CA ASN A 261 9.82 37.90 42.70
C ASN A 261 10.32 38.93 43.74
N GLU A 262 11.31 38.56 44.54
CA GLU A 262 11.83 39.39 45.66
C GLU A 262 12.68 40.55 45.15
N ASP A 263 13.18 40.49 43.92
CA ASP A 263 14.06 41.56 43.38
C ASP A 263 13.25 42.76 42.87
N ASN A 264 12.06 42.55 42.29
CA ASN A 264 11.23 43.64 41.73
C ASN A 264 9.83 43.75 42.35
N GLY A 265 9.43 42.75 43.14
CA GLY A 265 8.14 42.70 43.83
C GLY A 265 6.95 42.36 42.94
N GLU A 266 7.15 41.98 41.66
CA GLU A 266 6.09 41.43 40.81
C GLU A 266 5.65 40.06 41.34
N MET A 267 4.39 39.73 41.10
CA MET A 267 3.79 38.43 41.49
C MET A 267 3.27 37.72 40.25
N TYR A 268 3.52 36.44 40.21
CA TYR A 268 3.14 35.56 39.04
C TYR A 268 2.27 34.41 39.48
N ILE A 269 1.17 34.19 38.77
CA ILE A 269 0.28 33.04 38.95
C ILE A 269 0.63 32.01 37.89
N VAL A 270 1.11 30.84 38.34
CA VAL A 270 1.48 29.70 37.50
C VAL A 270 1.12 28.39 38.23
N ALA A 271 1.02 27.27 37.53
CA ALA A 271 0.83 26.00 38.18
C ALA A 271 1.95 25.70 39.17
N GLU A 272 1.62 25.27 40.40
CA GLU A 272 2.58 24.97 41.45
C GLU A 272 3.66 24.00 41.01
N ALA A 273 3.29 22.96 40.28
CA ALA A 273 4.19 21.95 39.73
C ALA A 273 5.23 22.51 38.73
N LEU A 274 4.98 23.70 38.16
CA LEU A 274 5.81 24.30 37.11
C LEU A 274 6.58 25.54 37.61
N VAL A 275 6.44 25.93 38.90
CA VAL A 275 7.06 27.12 39.45
C VAL A 275 8.57 27.17 39.19
N GLU A 276 9.31 26.14 39.57
CA GLU A 276 10.77 26.09 39.43
C GLU A 276 11.20 26.31 37.98
N LYS A 277 10.53 25.58 37.04
CA LYS A 277 10.80 25.67 35.61
C LYS A 277 10.53 27.06 35.07
N VAL A 278 9.37 27.64 35.38
CA VAL A 278 8.98 28.96 34.89
C VAL A 278 9.90 30.06 35.46
N MET A 279 10.24 30.00 36.75
CA MET A 279 11.15 30.97 37.37
C MET A 279 12.56 30.88 36.78
N THR A 280 13.05 29.68 36.52
CA THR A 280 14.34 29.44 35.85
C THR A 280 14.37 30.08 34.46
N VAL A 281 13.34 29.81 33.62
CA VAL A 281 13.24 30.38 32.27
C VAL A 281 13.15 31.92 32.31
N GLY A 282 12.45 32.48 33.33
CA GLY A 282 12.34 33.92 33.54
C GLY A 282 13.58 34.57 34.18
N ASN A 283 14.64 33.79 34.45
CA ASN A 283 15.83 34.24 35.19
C ASN A 283 15.48 34.91 36.54
N VAL A 284 14.48 34.36 37.26
CA VAL A 284 14.07 34.82 38.61
C VAL A 284 14.74 33.90 39.62
N GLU A 285 15.86 34.35 40.20
CA GLU A 285 16.65 33.56 41.15
C GLU A 285 16.11 33.65 42.59
N HIS A 286 15.58 34.82 42.97
CA HIS A 286 15.07 35.09 44.30
C HIS A 286 13.55 35.22 44.29
N TYR A 287 12.83 34.14 44.65
CA TYR A 287 11.38 34.16 44.72
C TYR A 287 10.85 33.41 45.94
N SER A 288 9.64 33.77 46.33
CA SER A 288 8.89 33.04 47.36
C SER A 288 7.46 32.74 46.90
N ILE A 289 6.92 31.59 47.32
CA ILE A 289 5.52 31.27 47.13
C ILE A 289 4.74 31.88 48.27
N LEU A 290 3.81 32.79 47.95
CA LEU A 290 2.99 33.47 48.94
C LEU A 290 1.82 32.64 49.40
N GLU A 291 1.09 32.08 48.43
CA GLU A 291 -0.09 31.21 48.63
C GLU A 291 -0.36 30.35 47.43
N THR A 292 -1.16 29.31 47.60
CA THR A 292 -1.59 28.38 46.54
C THR A 292 -3.09 28.20 46.59
N HIS A 293 -3.70 28.11 45.40
CA HIS A 293 -5.12 27.90 45.23
C HIS A 293 -5.39 26.92 44.12
N PRO A 294 -6.48 26.15 44.17
CA PRO A 294 -6.91 25.31 43.02
C PRO A 294 -7.38 26.21 41.86
N GLY A 295 -7.29 25.73 40.59
CA GLY A 295 -7.63 26.55 39.43
C GLY A 295 -9.06 27.08 39.46
N ASN A 296 -10.02 26.35 40.04
CA ASN A 296 -11.42 26.81 40.17
C ASN A 296 -11.57 28.04 41.08
N PHE A 297 -10.60 28.36 41.93
CA PHE A 297 -10.56 29.59 42.72
C PHE A 297 -10.53 30.85 41.84
N TYR A 298 -9.85 30.76 40.70
CA TYR A 298 -9.66 31.87 39.77
C TYR A 298 -10.77 32.01 38.72
N GLU A 299 -11.71 31.10 38.69
CA GLU A 299 -12.79 31.09 37.68
C GLU A 299 -13.54 32.43 37.65
N ASN A 300 -13.77 32.95 36.44
CA ASN A 300 -14.41 34.22 36.12
C ASN A 300 -13.66 35.50 36.55
N MET A 301 -12.47 35.42 37.11
CA MET A 301 -11.61 36.59 37.25
C MET A 301 -11.25 37.15 35.86
N LEU A 302 -10.80 38.39 35.81
CA LEU A 302 -10.38 39.06 34.58
C LEU A 302 -8.90 39.45 34.65
N ALA A 303 -8.16 39.22 33.59
CA ALA A 303 -6.82 39.74 33.37
C ALA A 303 -6.86 40.77 32.23
N SER A 304 -5.96 41.74 32.25
CA SER A 304 -5.78 42.71 31.17
C SER A 304 -4.96 42.05 30.05
N HIS A 305 -5.38 42.26 28.80
CA HIS A 305 -4.56 41.84 27.66
C HIS A 305 -3.22 42.61 27.65
N PRO A 306 -2.08 41.95 27.35
CA PRO A 306 -0.75 42.54 27.56
C PRO A 306 -0.42 43.77 26.69
N PHE A 307 -1.09 43.91 25.52
CA PHE A 307 -0.82 45.01 24.57
C PHE A 307 -2.04 45.53 23.80
N LEU A 308 -3.23 45.00 24.05
CA LEU A 308 -4.48 45.46 23.45
C LEU A 308 -5.46 45.93 24.53
N PRO A 309 -6.33 46.94 24.28
CA PRO A 309 -7.27 47.49 25.27
C PRO A 309 -8.49 46.60 25.49
N LYS A 310 -8.27 45.36 25.94
CA LYS A 310 -9.31 44.36 26.24
C LYS A 310 -8.93 43.51 27.43
N THR A 311 -9.89 42.75 27.95
CA THR A 311 -9.71 41.85 29.08
C THR A 311 -9.76 40.39 28.60
N SER A 312 -9.11 39.49 29.34
CA SER A 312 -9.08 38.04 29.17
C SER A 312 -9.73 37.43 30.41
N ARG A 313 -10.76 36.60 30.20
CA ARG A 313 -11.50 35.91 31.28
C ARG A 313 -10.80 34.62 31.68
N LEU A 314 -10.69 34.37 32.98
CA LEU A 314 -10.21 33.08 33.51
C LEU A 314 -11.32 32.03 33.40
N VAL A 315 -11.00 30.94 32.74
CA VAL A 315 -11.94 29.83 32.47
C VAL A 315 -11.32 28.51 32.87
N LEU A 316 -12.14 27.51 33.07
CA LEU A 316 -11.67 26.16 33.45
C LEU A 316 -11.70 25.22 32.27
N ALA A 317 -10.66 24.34 32.16
CA ALA A 317 -10.58 23.33 31.11
C ALA A 317 -9.71 22.15 31.57
N ASP A 318 -10.26 20.94 31.42
CA ASP A 318 -9.60 19.69 31.82
C ASP A 318 -8.42 19.30 30.91
N TYR A 319 -8.28 19.90 29.71
CA TYR A 319 -7.15 19.67 28.80
C TYR A 319 -5.86 20.38 29.24
N VAL A 320 -5.89 21.26 30.21
CA VAL A 320 -4.69 21.94 30.69
C VAL A 320 -3.81 20.95 31.43
N THR A 321 -2.57 20.74 30.98
CA THR A 321 -1.61 19.81 31.55
C THR A 321 -0.54 20.50 32.40
N MET A 322 0.12 19.74 33.29
CA MET A 322 1.18 20.23 34.20
C MET A 322 2.58 19.74 33.75
N ASP A 323 2.74 19.26 32.54
CA ASP A 323 4.01 18.75 32.02
C ASP A 323 4.84 19.78 31.25
N SER A 324 4.16 20.83 30.75
CA SER A 324 4.80 21.87 29.93
C SER A 324 4.17 23.25 30.15
N GLY A 325 4.87 24.31 29.70
CA GLY A 325 4.40 25.68 29.79
C GLY A 325 4.33 26.21 31.20
N THR A 326 3.20 26.83 31.57
CA THR A 326 2.96 27.51 32.86
C THR A 326 1.73 26.99 33.62
N GLY A 327 0.95 26.05 33.02
CA GLY A 327 -0.35 25.67 33.53
C GLY A 327 -1.46 26.71 33.28
N CYS A 328 -1.15 27.85 32.68
CA CYS A 328 -2.10 28.86 32.22
C CYS A 328 -2.08 28.91 30.71
N VAL A 329 -3.17 28.49 30.07
CA VAL A 329 -3.25 28.33 28.61
C VAL A 329 -3.95 29.54 27.99
N HIS A 330 -3.24 30.23 27.09
CA HIS A 330 -3.80 31.23 26.20
C HIS A 330 -4.91 30.63 25.34
N THR A 331 -6.10 31.21 25.37
CA THR A 331 -7.31 30.70 24.74
C THR A 331 -7.85 31.66 23.71
N ALA A 332 -7.86 31.24 22.42
CA ALA A 332 -8.34 32.03 21.29
C ALA A 332 -9.27 31.15 20.43
N PRO A 333 -10.62 31.29 20.55
CA PRO A 333 -11.61 30.36 19.96
C PRO A 333 -11.56 30.25 18.44
N GLY A 334 -10.99 31.23 17.75
CA GLY A 334 -10.81 31.21 16.29
C GLY A 334 -9.66 30.31 15.80
N PHE A 335 -8.78 29.83 16.70
CA PHE A 335 -7.51 29.20 16.33
C PHE A 335 -7.23 27.85 17.01
N GLY A 336 -8.18 27.32 17.78
CA GLY A 336 -8.04 26.02 18.42
C GLY A 336 -9.39 25.34 18.65
N ALA A 337 -9.45 24.02 18.47
CA ALA A 337 -10.68 23.27 18.70
C ALA A 337 -11.09 23.24 20.17
N ASP A 338 -10.12 23.02 21.07
CA ASP A 338 -10.35 23.03 22.51
C ASP A 338 -10.71 24.44 23.03
N ASP A 339 -10.05 25.46 22.48
CA ASP A 339 -10.34 26.87 22.74
C ASP A 339 -11.77 27.22 22.34
N TYR A 340 -12.18 26.77 21.15
CA TYR A 340 -13.55 26.95 20.66
C TYR A 340 -14.59 26.33 21.60
N GLN A 341 -14.40 25.06 21.98
CA GLN A 341 -15.33 24.34 22.86
C GLN A 341 -15.42 25.02 24.23
N THR A 342 -14.26 25.41 24.79
CA THR A 342 -14.20 26.08 26.07
C THR A 342 -14.89 27.43 26.01
N CYS A 343 -14.60 28.28 25.02
CA CYS A 343 -15.24 29.60 24.87
C CYS A 343 -16.75 29.44 24.62
N ARG A 344 -17.20 28.46 23.86
CA ARG A 344 -18.62 28.18 23.66
C ARG A 344 -19.33 27.81 24.96
N ARG A 345 -18.70 26.98 25.80
CA ARG A 345 -19.25 26.60 27.13
C ARG A 345 -19.45 27.82 28.02
N TYR A 346 -18.57 28.80 27.92
CA TYR A 346 -18.67 30.04 28.68
C TYR A 346 -19.48 31.15 27.98
N GLY A 347 -20.14 30.86 26.84
CA GLY A 347 -20.99 31.80 26.09
C GLY A 347 -20.23 32.97 25.49
N MET A 348 -18.94 32.78 25.12
CA MET A 348 -18.11 33.80 24.49
C MET A 348 -18.32 33.84 23.00
N ASP A 349 -18.22 35.03 22.40
CA ASP A 349 -18.33 35.22 20.96
C ASP A 349 -17.12 34.62 20.23
N MET A 350 -17.37 34.15 18.99
CA MET A 350 -16.32 33.70 18.08
C MET A 350 -15.61 34.90 17.45
N VAL A 351 -14.31 34.99 17.63
CA VAL A 351 -13.47 36.05 17.06
C VAL A 351 -12.39 35.41 16.21
N VAL A 352 -12.27 35.87 14.96
CA VAL A 352 -11.29 35.37 13.99
C VAL A 352 -10.51 36.55 13.39
N PRO A 353 -9.45 36.99 14.04
CA PRO A 353 -8.70 38.20 13.63
C PRO A 353 -7.71 37.97 12.49
N VAL A 354 -7.90 36.89 11.69
CA VAL A 354 -7.09 36.52 10.51
C VAL A 354 -8.01 36.16 9.36
N ASN A 355 -7.78 36.73 8.19
CA ASN A 355 -8.55 36.45 6.96
C ASN A 355 -8.09 35.18 6.22
N ASP A 356 -8.71 34.89 5.06
CA ASP A 356 -8.44 33.70 4.24
C ASP A 356 -6.99 33.63 3.73
N GLN A 357 -6.33 34.77 3.55
CA GLN A 357 -4.94 34.89 3.10
C GLN A 357 -3.92 34.89 4.24
N GLY A 358 -4.33 34.52 5.45
CA GLY A 358 -3.44 34.51 6.62
C GLY A 358 -3.03 35.89 7.10
N ARG A 359 -3.78 36.95 6.75
CA ARG A 359 -3.49 38.34 7.17
C ARG A 359 -4.40 38.76 8.30
N HIS A 360 -3.84 39.46 9.24
CA HIS A 360 -4.59 40.05 10.35
C HIS A 360 -5.68 41.03 9.82
N THR A 361 -6.87 40.95 10.42
CA THR A 361 -7.98 41.90 10.18
C THR A 361 -7.87 43.13 11.08
N ASP A 362 -8.78 44.09 10.92
CA ASP A 362 -8.90 45.29 11.75
C ASP A 362 -9.05 44.98 13.26
N TYR A 363 -9.59 43.83 13.62
CA TYR A 363 -9.68 43.36 15.00
C TYR A 363 -8.32 43.25 15.71
N ALA A 364 -7.27 42.94 14.96
CA ALA A 364 -5.90 42.87 15.49
C ALA A 364 -5.24 44.27 15.65
N GLY A 365 -5.96 45.37 15.38
CA GLY A 365 -5.50 46.72 15.51
C GLY A 365 -4.31 47.06 14.63
N LYS A 366 -3.20 47.48 15.21
CA LYS A 366 -2.01 47.92 14.44
C LYS A 366 -1.34 46.82 13.61
N TYR A 367 -1.73 45.56 13.77
CA TYR A 367 -1.22 44.46 12.99
C TYR A 367 -2.05 44.17 11.73
N GLU A 368 -3.12 44.96 11.51
CA GLU A 368 -4.00 44.80 10.31
C GLU A 368 -3.19 44.74 9.02
N GLY A 369 -3.52 43.76 8.17
CA GLY A 369 -2.89 43.51 6.88
C GLY A 369 -1.56 42.74 6.92
N MET A 370 -0.93 42.57 8.07
CA MET A 370 0.30 41.80 8.22
C MET A 370 -0.02 40.31 8.08
N LEU A 371 0.85 39.55 7.37
CA LEU A 371 0.81 38.10 7.37
C LEU A 371 1.13 37.58 8.78
N VAL A 372 0.53 36.46 9.18
CA VAL A 372 0.71 35.87 10.52
C VAL A 372 2.18 35.66 10.87
N GLU A 373 3.01 35.20 9.95
CA GLU A 373 4.46 35.04 10.17
C GLU A 373 5.19 36.38 10.29
N GLU A 374 4.81 37.36 9.47
CA GLU A 374 5.39 38.72 9.49
C GLU A 374 5.07 39.47 10.81
N SER A 375 3.94 39.13 11.43
CA SER A 375 3.50 39.76 12.69
C SER A 375 4.26 39.26 13.92
N ASN A 376 4.79 38.03 13.91
CA ASN A 376 5.46 37.44 15.07
C ASN A 376 6.59 38.33 15.66
N PRO A 377 7.59 38.77 14.87
CA PRO A 377 8.65 39.61 15.40
C PRO A 377 8.15 40.99 15.87
N VAL A 378 7.10 41.50 15.23
CA VAL A 378 6.51 42.81 15.61
C VAL A 378 5.80 42.69 16.97
N ILE A 379 4.96 41.65 17.14
CA ILE A 379 4.25 41.40 18.41
C ILE A 379 5.26 41.13 19.54
N LEU A 380 6.32 40.36 19.25
CA LEU A 380 7.39 40.08 20.22
C LEU A 380 8.07 41.35 20.70
N ASN A 381 8.37 42.28 19.78
CA ASN A 381 8.97 43.60 20.14
C ASN A 381 8.01 44.44 20.98
N ASP A 382 6.72 44.47 20.60
CA ASP A 382 5.70 45.19 21.36
C ASP A 382 5.55 44.66 22.79
N MET A 383 5.62 43.35 22.99
CA MET A 383 5.59 42.74 24.32
C MET A 383 6.83 43.15 25.16
N LYS A 384 8.00 43.23 24.51
CA LYS A 384 9.22 43.72 25.17
C LYS A 384 9.07 45.19 25.60
N GLU A 385 8.59 46.05 24.71
CA GLU A 385 8.38 47.48 25.00
C GLU A 385 7.30 47.72 26.07
N ALA A 386 6.22 46.90 26.04
CA ALA A 386 5.17 46.98 27.06
C ALA A 386 5.58 46.36 28.41
N GLY A 387 6.75 45.71 28.50
CA GLY A 387 7.18 44.99 29.69
C GLY A 387 6.33 43.73 30.00
N SER A 388 5.52 43.28 29.07
CA SER A 388 4.64 42.11 29.24
C SER A 388 5.32 40.78 28.85
N LEU A 389 6.46 40.83 28.16
CA LEU A 389 7.24 39.62 27.91
C LEU A 389 7.93 39.15 29.19
N PHE A 390 7.62 37.98 29.69
CA PHE A 390 8.28 37.36 30.82
C PHE A 390 9.58 36.67 30.39
N ALA A 391 9.52 35.82 29.36
CA ALA A 391 10.66 35.12 28.77
C ALA A 391 10.37 34.70 27.34
N SER A 392 11.42 34.34 26.60
CA SER A 392 11.29 33.70 25.28
C SER A 392 12.37 32.64 25.09
N GLU A 393 12.06 31.57 24.40
CA GLU A 393 12.95 30.44 24.10
C GLU A 393 12.82 30.04 22.63
N GLU A 394 13.94 29.62 22.02
CA GLU A 394 13.92 29.02 20.71
C GLU A 394 13.80 27.51 20.87
N ILE A 395 12.80 26.91 20.23
CA ILE A 395 12.57 25.47 20.21
C ILE A 395 12.41 24.95 18.77
N VAL A 396 12.56 23.67 18.61
CA VAL A 396 12.16 22.95 17.38
C VAL A 396 10.99 22.06 17.73
N HIS A 397 9.90 22.19 16.99
CA HIS A 397 8.72 21.36 17.23
C HIS A 397 8.09 20.90 15.92
N SER A 398 7.34 19.82 16.00
CA SER A 398 6.60 19.26 14.88
C SER A 398 5.40 20.15 14.55
N TYR A 399 5.38 20.74 13.34
CA TYR A 399 4.35 21.69 12.90
C TYR A 399 3.61 21.19 11.65
N PRO A 400 2.28 21.39 11.53
CA PRO A 400 1.52 20.92 10.39
C PRO A 400 1.76 21.78 9.14
N HIS A 401 2.00 21.12 8.02
CA HIS A 401 2.19 21.69 6.69
C HIS A 401 1.17 21.18 5.70
N CYS A 402 0.84 21.97 4.70
CA CYS A 402 0.01 21.53 3.59
C CYS A 402 0.74 20.48 2.77
N TRP A 403 0.10 19.33 2.56
CA TRP A 403 0.67 18.21 1.79
C TRP A 403 1.06 18.56 0.34
N ARG A 404 0.48 19.64 -0.20
CA ARG A 404 0.69 20.07 -1.60
C ARG A 404 1.67 21.21 -1.76
N CYS A 405 1.39 22.35 -1.13
CA CYS A 405 2.29 23.50 -1.26
C CYS A 405 3.50 23.43 -0.32
N LYS A 406 3.46 22.51 0.67
CA LYS A 406 4.53 22.29 1.68
C LYS A 406 4.78 23.48 2.60
N HIS A 407 3.92 24.49 2.61
CA HIS A 407 4.00 25.61 3.54
C HIS A 407 3.30 25.30 4.85
N PRO A 408 3.72 25.94 5.95
CA PRO A 408 3.01 25.85 7.22
C PRO A 408 1.55 26.25 7.05
N ILE A 409 0.68 25.64 7.83
CA ILE A 409 -0.75 25.94 7.85
C ILE A 409 -1.16 26.55 9.18
N ILE A 410 -2.37 27.05 9.27
CA ILE A 410 -2.93 27.58 10.51
C ILE A 410 -4.22 26.86 10.89
N PHE A 411 -4.58 26.87 12.15
CA PHE A 411 -5.96 26.64 12.57
C PHE A 411 -6.73 27.95 12.44
N ARG A 412 -7.89 27.92 11.78
CA ARG A 412 -8.71 29.10 11.57
C ARG A 412 -10.20 28.74 11.55
N ALA A 413 -11.00 29.40 12.36
CA ALA A 413 -12.45 29.24 12.28
C ALA A 413 -12.99 29.91 11.01
N THR A 414 -13.76 29.15 10.25
CA THR A 414 -14.42 29.58 9.02
C THR A 414 -15.73 28.84 8.85
N PRO A 415 -16.75 29.46 8.20
CA PRO A 415 -17.98 28.73 7.89
C PRO A 415 -17.70 27.61 6.89
N GLN A 416 -17.90 26.37 7.32
CA GLN A 416 -17.62 25.17 6.51
C GLN A 416 -18.78 24.18 6.62
N TRP A 417 -18.84 23.23 5.70
CA TRP A 417 -19.71 22.07 5.77
C TRP A 417 -18.96 20.93 6.47
N PHE A 418 -19.66 20.33 7.44
CA PHE A 418 -19.11 19.22 8.24
C PHE A 418 -20.01 18.01 8.17
N CYS A 419 -19.40 16.84 8.23
CA CYS A 419 -20.06 15.58 8.52
C CYS A 419 -19.80 15.23 10.00
N SER A 420 -20.88 15.10 10.80
CA SER A 420 -20.80 14.68 12.21
C SER A 420 -20.55 13.20 12.31
N VAL A 421 -19.26 12.82 12.38
CA VAL A 421 -18.86 11.41 12.52
C VAL A 421 -19.31 10.84 13.88
N ASP A 422 -19.33 11.65 14.93
CA ASP A 422 -19.78 11.25 16.27
C ASP A 422 -21.19 10.65 16.27
N SER A 423 -22.05 11.06 15.32
CA SER A 423 -23.44 10.62 15.23
C SER A 423 -23.61 9.15 14.83
N PHE A 424 -22.57 8.51 14.22
CA PHE A 424 -22.58 7.11 13.77
C PHE A 424 -21.24 6.40 13.96
N LYS A 425 -20.40 6.95 14.83
CA LYS A 425 -19.04 6.45 15.12
C LYS A 425 -19.03 5.01 15.66
N ASP A 426 -19.98 4.67 16.52
CA ASP A 426 -20.09 3.34 17.10
C ASP A 426 -20.49 2.29 16.06
N GLU A 427 -21.40 2.62 15.14
CA GLU A 427 -21.79 1.78 14.02
C GLU A 427 -20.64 1.57 13.05
N ALA A 428 -19.83 2.63 12.77
CA ALA A 428 -18.65 2.53 11.93
C ALA A 428 -17.58 1.64 12.58
N CYS A 429 -17.36 1.74 13.88
CA CYS A 429 -16.46 0.86 14.62
C CYS A 429 -16.95 -0.60 14.63
N ALA A 430 -18.28 -0.82 14.79
CA ALA A 430 -18.86 -2.16 14.75
C ALA A 430 -18.72 -2.80 13.36
N ALA A 431 -18.87 -2.03 12.29
CA ALA A 431 -18.69 -2.53 10.93
C ALA A 431 -17.25 -3.06 10.64
N CYS A 432 -16.25 -2.64 11.40
CA CYS A 432 -14.89 -3.17 11.29
C CYS A 432 -14.75 -4.62 11.77
N ASP A 433 -15.66 -5.09 12.64
CA ASP A 433 -15.59 -6.45 13.21
C ASP A 433 -15.92 -7.54 12.19
N ASP A 434 -16.68 -7.21 11.15
CA ASP A 434 -17.06 -8.13 10.08
C ASP A 434 -16.03 -8.21 8.94
N VAL A 435 -14.89 -7.50 9.06
CA VAL A 435 -13.85 -7.42 8.05
C VAL A 435 -12.63 -8.28 8.42
N ARG A 436 -12.13 -9.08 7.48
CA ARG A 436 -10.81 -9.72 7.60
C ARG A 436 -9.71 -8.70 7.31
N TRP A 437 -8.96 -8.33 8.35
CA TRP A 437 -7.82 -7.40 8.24
C TRP A 437 -6.52 -8.16 8.02
N VAL A 438 -5.73 -7.74 7.04
CA VAL A 438 -4.41 -8.30 6.73
C VAL A 438 -3.41 -7.14 6.55
N PRO A 439 -2.49 -6.95 7.50
CA PRO A 439 -2.30 -7.67 8.78
C PRO A 439 -3.45 -7.45 9.80
N GLY A 440 -3.55 -8.38 10.77
CA GLY A 440 -4.64 -8.36 11.75
C GLY A 440 -4.71 -7.12 12.66
N TRP A 441 -3.60 -6.40 12.87
CA TRP A 441 -3.59 -5.15 13.64
C TRP A 441 -4.37 -3.99 12.97
N GLY A 442 -4.73 -4.15 11.70
CA GLY A 442 -5.47 -3.15 10.93
C GLY A 442 -6.80 -2.76 11.56
N ILE A 443 -7.50 -3.70 12.22
CA ILE A 443 -8.76 -3.41 12.92
C ILE A 443 -8.59 -2.42 14.06
N ASP A 444 -7.56 -2.59 14.90
CA ASP A 444 -7.32 -1.71 16.04
C ASP A 444 -6.93 -0.31 15.57
N ARG A 445 -6.11 -0.23 14.53
CA ARG A 445 -5.72 1.03 13.90
C ARG A 445 -6.94 1.77 13.33
N MET A 446 -7.80 1.09 12.58
CA MET A 446 -9.00 1.71 12.01
C MET A 446 -9.95 2.21 13.10
N LYS A 447 -10.24 1.36 14.09
CA LYS A 447 -11.13 1.73 15.20
C LYS A 447 -10.58 2.89 16.03
N SER A 448 -9.28 2.93 16.33
CA SER A 448 -8.65 4.04 17.04
C SER A 448 -8.82 5.34 16.27
N MET A 449 -8.49 5.33 14.97
CA MET A 449 -8.62 6.51 14.10
C MET A 449 -10.07 7.00 13.96
N ILE A 450 -11.06 6.11 13.94
CA ILE A 450 -12.48 6.50 13.91
C ILE A 450 -12.89 7.12 15.26
N ARG A 451 -12.49 6.53 16.37
CA ARG A 451 -12.84 7.03 17.72
C ARG A 451 -12.28 8.40 18.00
N GLU A 452 -11.05 8.66 17.55
CA GLU A 452 -10.36 9.93 17.76
C GLU A 452 -10.76 11.00 16.73
N ARG A 453 -11.47 10.60 15.66
CA ARG A 453 -11.82 11.52 14.57
C ARG A 453 -12.79 12.59 15.05
N ALA A 454 -12.40 13.86 14.79
CA ALA A 454 -13.31 15.00 14.87
C ALA A 454 -14.30 15.00 13.70
N ASP A 455 -15.27 15.95 13.72
CA ASP A 455 -16.16 16.15 12.58
C ASP A 455 -15.36 16.34 11.27
N TRP A 456 -15.79 15.67 10.23
CA TRP A 456 -15.12 15.73 8.94
C TRP A 456 -15.51 17.01 8.19
N CYS A 457 -14.58 17.94 7.98
CA CYS A 457 -14.78 19.11 7.13
C CYS A 457 -14.81 18.65 5.66
N ILE A 458 -16.01 18.66 5.06
CA ILE A 458 -16.25 18.16 3.71
C ILE A 458 -16.27 19.26 2.65
N SER A 459 -16.16 20.54 2.99
CA SER A 459 -16.14 21.64 2.04
C SER A 459 -14.71 22.09 1.74
N ARG A 460 -14.49 22.47 0.47
CA ARG A 460 -13.23 23.04 -0.03
C ARG A 460 -13.52 24.26 -0.88
N GLN A 461 -12.69 25.30 -0.75
CA GLN A 461 -12.76 26.53 -1.54
C GLN A 461 -11.96 26.34 -2.83
N ARG A 462 -12.42 25.36 -3.65
CA ARG A 462 -11.78 24.98 -4.91
C ARG A 462 -12.72 25.21 -6.09
N ARG A 463 -12.16 25.31 -7.29
CA ARG A 463 -12.92 25.40 -8.55
C ARG A 463 -13.06 24.05 -9.22
N TRP A 464 -12.06 23.16 -9.05
CA TRP A 464 -12.09 21.80 -9.59
C TRP A 464 -12.43 20.79 -8.48
N GLY A 465 -13.66 20.37 -8.46
CA GLY A 465 -14.26 19.45 -7.53
C GLY A 465 -15.75 19.32 -7.77
N LEU A 466 -16.41 18.35 -7.14
CA LEU A 466 -17.85 18.23 -7.17
C LEU A 466 -18.47 19.36 -6.33
N PRO A 467 -19.33 20.23 -6.88
CA PRO A 467 -19.95 21.29 -6.10
C PRO A 467 -20.92 20.70 -5.06
N ILE A 468 -20.94 21.32 -3.89
CA ILE A 468 -21.87 20.95 -2.81
C ILE A 468 -23.30 21.26 -3.27
N PRO A 469 -24.23 20.27 -3.35
CA PRO A 469 -25.54 20.41 -4.00
C PRO A 469 -26.59 21.10 -3.10
N VAL A 470 -26.23 22.26 -2.56
CA VAL A 470 -27.10 23.01 -1.63
C VAL A 470 -27.49 24.36 -2.22
N PHE A 471 -28.77 24.71 -2.05
CA PHE A 471 -29.31 26.01 -2.44
C PHE A 471 -29.58 26.86 -1.18
N TYR A 472 -29.65 28.16 -1.34
CA TYR A 472 -30.02 29.10 -0.29
C TYR A 472 -31.21 29.93 -0.71
N CYS A 473 -32.19 30.07 0.20
CA CYS A 473 -33.32 30.96 -0.03
C CYS A 473 -32.89 32.41 0.18
N LYS A 474 -33.16 33.29 -0.80
CA LYS A 474 -32.82 34.71 -0.67
C LYS A 474 -33.69 35.45 0.35
N ASP A 475 -34.86 34.88 0.74
CA ASP A 475 -35.75 35.49 1.72
C ASP A 475 -35.35 35.16 3.16
N CYS A 476 -35.00 33.92 3.48
CA CYS A 476 -34.74 33.49 4.86
C CYS A 476 -33.28 33.08 5.10
N GLY A 477 -32.40 33.03 4.06
CA GLY A 477 -31.01 32.69 4.14
C GLY A 477 -30.70 31.23 4.48
N LYS A 478 -31.72 30.38 4.67
CA LYS A 478 -31.51 29.00 5.11
C LYS A 478 -31.06 28.10 3.96
N PRO A 479 -30.17 27.11 4.24
CA PRO A 479 -29.77 26.13 3.25
C PRO A 479 -30.93 25.17 2.94
N ILE A 480 -31.00 24.76 1.66
CA ILE A 480 -32.02 23.87 1.13
C ILE A 480 -31.33 22.67 0.48
N CYS A 481 -31.61 21.48 1.02
CA CYS A 481 -31.21 20.21 0.47
C CYS A 481 -32.33 19.20 0.78
N THR A 482 -33.14 18.87 -0.22
CA THR A 482 -34.28 17.96 -0.13
C THR A 482 -34.17 16.86 -1.16
N ASP A 483 -34.98 15.79 -1.02
CA ASP A 483 -35.01 14.72 -2.03
C ASP A 483 -35.27 15.26 -3.44
N GLU A 484 -36.13 16.30 -3.55
CA GLU A 484 -36.46 16.95 -4.82
C GLU A 484 -35.28 17.73 -5.43
N THR A 485 -34.54 18.49 -4.59
CA THR A 485 -33.37 19.24 -5.06
C THR A 485 -32.18 18.33 -5.38
N ILE A 486 -31.95 17.30 -4.59
CA ILE A 486 -30.91 16.27 -4.86
C ILE A 486 -31.22 15.55 -6.16
N LYS A 487 -32.47 15.16 -6.39
CA LYS A 487 -32.87 14.55 -7.66
C LYS A 487 -32.62 15.48 -8.85
N ALA A 488 -33.01 16.74 -8.74
CA ALA A 488 -32.80 17.72 -9.81
C ALA A 488 -31.31 17.90 -10.16
N VAL A 489 -30.44 17.98 -9.13
CA VAL A 489 -29.00 18.11 -9.34
C VAL A 489 -28.40 16.83 -9.89
N SER A 490 -28.79 15.66 -9.36
CA SER A 490 -28.33 14.37 -9.85
C SER A 490 -28.71 14.14 -11.33
N ASP A 491 -29.95 14.43 -11.70
CA ASP A 491 -30.41 14.31 -13.09
C ASP A 491 -29.63 15.28 -14.03
N LEU A 492 -29.37 16.51 -13.56
CA LEU A 492 -28.57 17.50 -14.29
C LEU A 492 -27.11 17.00 -14.49
N PHE A 493 -26.49 16.48 -13.44
CA PHE A 493 -25.11 16.02 -13.54
C PHE A 493 -24.99 14.76 -14.41
N ALA A 494 -25.96 13.85 -14.34
CA ALA A 494 -26.00 12.68 -15.22
C ALA A 494 -26.09 13.07 -16.71
N GLU A 495 -26.79 14.16 -17.02
CA GLU A 495 -26.99 14.64 -18.41
C GLU A 495 -25.84 15.53 -18.90
N LYS A 496 -25.33 16.44 -18.07
CA LYS A 496 -24.43 17.53 -18.46
C LYS A 496 -23.10 17.61 -17.73
N GLY A 497 -22.91 16.78 -16.68
CA GLY A 497 -21.80 16.87 -15.77
C GLY A 497 -21.88 18.07 -14.82
N SER A 498 -21.01 18.11 -13.83
CA SER A 498 -21.01 19.11 -12.76
C SER A 498 -20.64 20.53 -13.20
N ASN A 499 -20.10 20.73 -14.41
CA ASN A 499 -19.89 22.07 -14.97
C ASN A 499 -21.19 22.86 -15.08
N ALA A 500 -22.32 22.17 -15.33
CA ALA A 500 -23.64 22.78 -15.39
C ALA A 500 -24.04 23.54 -14.11
N TRP A 501 -23.51 23.14 -12.95
CA TRP A 501 -23.72 23.87 -11.71
C TRP A 501 -23.21 25.30 -11.77
N PHE A 502 -22.06 25.51 -12.38
CA PHE A 502 -21.44 26.84 -12.48
C PHE A 502 -22.00 27.67 -13.65
N ASP A 503 -22.48 27.02 -14.71
CA ASP A 503 -22.99 27.66 -15.94
C ASP A 503 -24.46 28.05 -15.87
N MET A 504 -25.26 27.42 -15.02
CA MET A 504 -26.73 27.65 -14.94
C MET A 504 -27.08 28.37 -13.63
N ASP A 505 -28.14 29.19 -13.68
CA ASP A 505 -28.69 29.80 -12.49
C ASP A 505 -29.50 28.80 -11.63
N ALA A 506 -29.61 29.06 -10.32
CA ALA A 506 -30.36 28.19 -9.39
C ALA A 506 -31.80 27.97 -9.84
N ALA A 507 -32.43 28.99 -10.46
CA ALA A 507 -33.81 28.92 -10.95
C ALA A 507 -33.97 27.94 -12.12
N ASP A 508 -32.93 27.72 -12.90
CA ASP A 508 -32.94 26.81 -14.06
C ASP A 508 -32.67 25.36 -13.66
N ILE A 509 -32.03 25.17 -12.51
CA ILE A 509 -31.72 23.84 -11.95
C ILE A 509 -32.93 23.33 -11.13
N LEU A 510 -33.52 24.21 -10.32
CA LEU A 510 -34.63 23.83 -9.44
C LEU A 510 -35.89 23.52 -10.24
N PRO A 511 -36.75 22.59 -9.76
CA PRO A 511 -38.03 22.30 -10.40
C PRO A 511 -38.90 23.54 -10.56
N LYS A 512 -39.67 23.60 -11.66
CA LYS A 512 -40.55 24.71 -11.93
C LYS A 512 -41.58 24.93 -10.80
N GLY A 513 -41.66 26.17 -10.27
CA GLY A 513 -42.54 26.51 -9.17
C GLY A 513 -42.03 26.08 -7.78
N PHE A 514 -40.77 25.71 -7.66
CA PHE A 514 -40.16 25.34 -6.39
C PHE A 514 -40.28 26.48 -5.36
N THR A 515 -40.68 26.15 -4.14
CA THR A 515 -40.79 27.08 -3.01
C THR A 515 -39.88 26.64 -1.85
N CYS A 516 -39.36 27.62 -1.13
CA CYS A 516 -38.49 27.33 0.03
C CYS A 516 -39.23 26.48 1.07
N PRO A 517 -38.73 25.31 1.47
CA PRO A 517 -39.37 24.45 2.47
C PRO A 517 -39.40 25.10 3.87
N HIS A 518 -38.61 26.14 4.11
CA HIS A 518 -38.49 26.79 5.43
C HIS A 518 -39.43 28.00 5.57
N CYS A 519 -39.65 28.79 4.52
CA CYS A 519 -40.49 30.00 4.59
C CYS A 519 -41.63 30.05 3.61
N GLY A 520 -41.74 29.05 2.70
CA GLY A 520 -42.80 28.96 1.69
C GLY A 520 -42.72 29.97 0.52
N LYS A 521 -41.66 30.79 0.49
CA LYS A 521 -41.45 31.80 -0.55
C LYS A 521 -40.61 31.31 -1.73
N ASN A 522 -40.66 32.03 -2.85
CA ASN A 522 -39.90 31.74 -4.05
C ASN A 522 -39.31 33.00 -4.72
N ALA A 523 -38.93 34.02 -3.93
CA ALA A 523 -38.34 35.26 -4.42
C ALA A 523 -36.96 35.09 -5.06
N GLY A 524 -36.38 33.92 -4.94
CA GLY A 524 -35.13 33.53 -5.57
C GLY A 524 -34.23 32.68 -4.70
N PHE A 525 -33.30 32.03 -5.36
CA PHE A 525 -32.35 31.10 -4.72
C PHE A 525 -30.93 31.39 -5.20
N THR A 526 -29.96 31.12 -4.36
CA THR A 526 -28.54 31.05 -4.72
C THR A 526 -28.01 29.64 -4.50
N LYS A 527 -26.84 29.35 -5.01
CA LYS A 527 -26.18 28.03 -4.89
C LYS A 527 -24.98 28.13 -3.95
N GLU A 528 -24.59 27.01 -3.35
CA GLU A 528 -23.30 26.90 -2.68
C GLU A 528 -22.17 27.02 -3.72
N GLU A 529 -21.05 27.66 -3.32
CA GLU A 529 -19.90 27.87 -4.19
C GLU A 529 -18.75 26.92 -3.88
N ASP A 530 -18.72 26.36 -2.66
CA ASP A 530 -17.71 25.39 -2.24
C ASP A 530 -17.91 24.05 -2.95
N THR A 531 -16.80 23.32 -3.09
CA THR A 531 -16.79 21.95 -3.60
C THR A 531 -16.61 20.94 -2.48
N LEU A 532 -16.94 19.67 -2.73
CA LEU A 532 -16.68 18.58 -1.81
C LEU A 532 -15.18 18.29 -1.68
N ASP A 533 -14.81 17.73 -0.56
CA ASP A 533 -13.52 17.11 -0.31
C ASP A 533 -13.32 15.92 -1.23
N GLY A 534 -12.15 15.80 -1.91
CA GLY A 534 -11.86 14.66 -2.78
C GLY A 534 -11.93 13.29 -2.08
N TRP A 535 -11.77 13.24 -0.76
CA TRP A 535 -12.01 12.02 0.02
C TRP A 535 -13.51 11.65 0.12
N PHE A 536 -14.41 12.56 -0.17
CA PHE A 536 -15.83 12.24 -0.31
C PHE A 536 -16.10 11.59 -1.67
N ASP A 537 -15.44 12.06 -2.74
CA ASP A 537 -15.50 11.48 -4.08
C ASP A 537 -15.01 10.02 -4.02
N SER A 538 -13.76 9.80 -3.61
CA SER A 538 -13.20 8.45 -3.51
C SER A 538 -13.94 7.60 -2.48
N GLY A 539 -14.41 8.18 -1.37
CA GLY A 539 -15.25 7.51 -0.38
C GLY A 539 -16.59 7.01 -0.92
N SER A 540 -17.12 7.66 -1.95
CA SER A 540 -18.40 7.30 -2.58
C SER A 540 -18.30 6.21 -3.66
N THR A 541 -17.08 5.75 -4.01
CA THR A 541 -16.84 4.76 -5.08
C THR A 541 -17.58 3.45 -4.88
N HIS A 542 -17.73 3.00 -3.63
CA HIS A 542 -18.47 1.78 -3.29
C HIS A 542 -19.95 1.84 -3.73
N PHE A 543 -20.54 3.03 -3.79
CA PHE A 543 -21.91 3.24 -4.21
C PHE A 543 -21.96 3.64 -5.69
N ALA A 544 -21.28 4.72 -6.07
CA ALA A 544 -21.38 5.31 -7.39
C ALA A 544 -20.84 4.39 -8.50
N SER A 545 -19.72 3.71 -8.27
CA SER A 545 -19.16 2.77 -9.23
C SER A 545 -19.55 1.32 -8.91
N MET A 546 -19.11 0.78 -7.77
CA MET A 546 -19.23 -0.64 -7.48
C MET A 546 -20.68 -1.14 -7.45
N LYS A 547 -21.57 -0.46 -6.71
CA LYS A 547 -22.96 -0.88 -6.57
C LYS A 547 -23.82 -0.52 -7.78
N LYS A 548 -23.64 0.68 -8.33
CA LYS A 548 -24.52 1.20 -9.39
C LYS A 548 -24.08 0.76 -10.78
N ASP A 549 -22.80 0.88 -11.13
CA ASP A 549 -22.32 0.50 -12.44
C ASP A 549 -21.97 -0.98 -12.53
N GLN A 550 -21.25 -1.53 -11.52
CA GLN A 550 -20.75 -2.88 -11.57
C GLN A 550 -21.73 -3.91 -10.98
N GLY A 551 -22.76 -3.46 -10.27
CA GLY A 551 -23.87 -4.28 -9.79
C GLY A 551 -23.54 -5.26 -8.66
N PHE A 552 -22.54 -4.98 -7.81
CA PHE A 552 -22.23 -5.76 -6.62
C PHE A 552 -21.90 -4.88 -5.40
N TRP A 553 -22.13 -5.43 -4.22
CA TRP A 553 -21.79 -4.83 -2.92
C TRP A 553 -21.93 -5.88 -1.81
N PRO A 554 -21.06 -5.95 -0.81
CA PRO A 554 -19.75 -5.27 -0.72
C PRO A 554 -18.70 -5.89 -1.65
N ALA A 555 -17.54 -5.24 -1.81
CA ALA A 555 -16.36 -5.83 -2.43
C ALA A 555 -15.88 -7.04 -1.61
N THR A 556 -15.25 -8.00 -2.28
CA THR A 556 -14.52 -9.04 -1.55
C THR A 556 -13.31 -8.43 -0.87
N MET A 557 -12.55 -7.56 -1.57
CA MET A 557 -11.31 -7.00 -1.06
C MET A 557 -11.11 -5.54 -1.44
N TYR A 558 -10.53 -4.78 -0.47
CA TYR A 558 -9.79 -3.54 -0.66
C TYR A 558 -8.31 -3.81 -0.39
N LEU A 559 -7.42 -3.28 -1.24
CA LEU A 559 -5.97 -3.39 -1.06
C LEU A 559 -5.30 -2.06 -1.40
N GLU A 560 -4.70 -1.40 -0.41
CA GLU A 560 -3.96 -0.14 -0.57
C GLU A 560 -2.82 0.01 0.46
N GLY A 561 -2.13 1.14 0.42
CA GLY A 561 -1.07 1.48 1.36
C GLY A 561 -1.55 1.83 2.77
N LEU A 562 -0.61 1.87 3.70
CA LEU A 562 -0.82 2.19 5.13
C LEU A 562 -1.48 3.55 5.37
N ASP A 563 -1.25 4.53 4.50
CA ASP A 563 -1.82 5.86 4.57
C ASP A 563 -3.35 5.86 4.40
N GLN A 564 -3.90 4.85 3.74
CA GLN A 564 -5.32 4.79 3.42
C GLN A 564 -6.22 4.49 4.63
N TYR A 565 -5.67 4.17 5.80
CA TYR A 565 -6.44 4.15 7.05
C TYR A 565 -7.02 5.53 7.41
N ARG A 566 -6.35 6.62 7.02
CA ARG A 566 -6.86 8.01 7.12
C ARG A 566 -7.44 8.53 5.80
N GLY A 567 -7.35 7.78 4.73
CA GLY A 567 -7.83 8.11 3.39
C GLY A 567 -9.03 7.25 2.98
N TRP A 568 -8.87 6.55 1.87
CA TRP A 568 -9.92 5.82 1.18
C TRP A 568 -10.60 4.72 2.00
N PHE A 569 -9.86 3.94 2.80
CA PHE A 569 -10.47 2.92 3.66
C PHE A 569 -11.47 3.52 4.63
N GLN A 570 -11.09 4.64 5.26
CA GLN A 570 -11.94 5.31 6.24
C GLN A 570 -13.10 6.05 5.57
N SER A 571 -12.85 6.82 4.50
CA SER A 571 -13.91 7.58 3.83
C SER A 571 -14.96 6.67 3.20
N SER A 572 -14.56 5.53 2.59
CA SER A 572 -15.49 4.51 2.09
C SER A 572 -16.34 3.88 3.20
N LEU A 573 -15.73 3.56 4.34
CA LEU A 573 -16.45 3.02 5.49
C LEU A 573 -17.46 4.03 6.05
N LEU A 574 -17.03 5.28 6.24
CA LEU A 574 -17.88 6.34 6.81
C LEU A 574 -19.07 6.67 5.90
N THR A 575 -18.86 6.74 4.58
CA THR A 575 -19.96 7.01 3.64
C THR A 575 -20.91 5.82 3.52
N ALA A 576 -20.43 4.57 3.56
CA ALA A 576 -21.28 3.37 3.54
C ALA A 576 -22.17 3.30 4.77
N VAL A 577 -21.61 3.47 5.96
CA VAL A 577 -22.33 3.45 7.23
C VAL A 577 -23.24 4.68 7.35
N GLY A 578 -22.69 5.86 7.12
CA GLY A 578 -23.40 7.13 7.28
C GLY A 578 -24.57 7.28 6.28
N ALA A 579 -24.34 7.12 4.99
CA ALA A 579 -25.39 7.32 3.99
C ALA A 579 -26.45 6.23 4.04
N PHE A 580 -26.04 4.96 4.11
CA PHE A 580 -26.97 3.84 3.87
C PHE A 580 -27.23 2.97 5.09
N GLY A 581 -26.54 3.16 6.22
CA GLY A 581 -26.65 2.30 7.40
C GLY A 581 -26.21 0.86 7.10
N GLN A 582 -25.35 0.68 6.10
CA GLN A 582 -24.77 -0.61 5.72
C GLN A 582 -23.48 -0.86 6.50
N GLY A 583 -23.02 -2.11 6.58
CA GLY A 583 -21.71 -2.44 7.13
C GLY A 583 -20.56 -1.93 6.27
N ALA A 584 -19.36 -2.47 6.50
CA ALA A 584 -18.19 -2.11 5.67
C ALA A 584 -18.43 -2.44 4.18
N PRO A 585 -17.99 -1.58 3.25
CA PRO A 585 -18.15 -1.83 1.82
C PRO A 585 -17.16 -2.88 1.27
N PHE A 586 -16.39 -3.52 2.14
CA PHE A 586 -15.42 -4.58 1.84
C PHE A 586 -15.43 -5.66 2.91
N LYS A 587 -15.15 -6.91 2.50
CA LYS A 587 -15.05 -8.07 3.41
C LYS A 587 -13.63 -8.30 3.90
N GLU A 588 -12.65 -7.95 3.08
CA GLU A 588 -11.23 -8.06 3.42
C GLU A 588 -10.54 -6.73 3.15
N CYS A 589 -9.63 -6.34 4.04
CA CYS A 589 -8.78 -5.17 3.89
C CYS A 589 -7.32 -5.60 4.01
N VAL A 590 -6.61 -5.53 2.89
CA VAL A 590 -5.18 -5.87 2.80
C VAL A 590 -4.37 -4.59 2.70
N THR A 591 -3.28 -4.52 3.45
CA THR A 591 -2.49 -3.29 3.55
C THR A 591 -1.03 -3.55 3.21
N HIS A 592 -0.45 -2.70 2.36
CA HIS A 592 0.99 -2.72 2.05
C HIS A 592 1.71 -1.52 2.68
N GLY A 593 3.02 -1.68 2.93
CA GLY A 593 3.90 -0.62 3.39
C GLY A 593 4.28 0.37 2.28
N TRP A 594 5.20 1.27 2.60
CA TRP A 594 5.73 2.25 1.66
C TRP A 594 6.82 1.64 0.77
N THR A 595 7.01 2.22 -0.40
CA THR A 595 8.21 1.97 -1.20
C THR A 595 9.29 2.97 -0.79
N VAL A 596 10.44 2.44 -0.38
CA VAL A 596 11.57 3.22 0.13
C VAL A 596 12.84 2.92 -0.68
N ASP A 597 13.84 3.78 -0.60
CA ASP A 597 15.12 3.53 -1.26
C ASP A 597 15.90 2.36 -0.64
N GLY A 598 17.06 2.05 -1.18
CA GLY A 598 17.89 0.93 -0.69
C GLY A 598 18.35 1.08 0.76
N GLU A 599 18.36 2.30 1.31
CA GLU A 599 18.71 2.60 2.71
C GLU A 599 17.48 2.64 3.64
N GLY A 600 16.26 2.55 3.10
CA GLY A 600 15.01 2.62 3.86
C GLY A 600 14.48 4.04 4.04
N LYS A 601 14.93 5.00 3.23
CA LYS A 601 14.44 6.38 3.24
C LYS A 601 13.36 6.59 2.20
N ALA A 602 12.45 7.53 2.46
CA ALA A 602 11.45 7.94 1.49
C ALA A 602 12.09 8.41 0.17
N MET A 603 11.53 7.96 -0.95
CA MET A 603 12.01 8.34 -2.28
C MET A 603 11.45 9.70 -2.69
N HIS A 604 12.33 10.63 -3.05
CA HIS A 604 11.97 11.96 -3.55
C HIS A 604 12.73 12.26 -4.85
N LYS A 605 12.03 12.78 -5.86
CA LYS A 605 12.66 13.20 -7.13
C LYS A 605 13.75 14.26 -6.90
N SER A 606 13.55 15.17 -5.94
CA SER A 606 14.50 16.21 -5.58
C SER A 606 15.80 15.70 -4.94
N LEU A 607 15.77 14.53 -4.31
CA LEU A 607 16.94 13.89 -3.70
C LEU A 607 17.68 12.96 -4.66
N GLY A 608 17.09 12.68 -5.84
CA GLY A 608 17.68 11.77 -6.83
C GLY A 608 17.79 10.31 -6.36
N ASN A 609 17.11 9.94 -5.28
CA ASN A 609 17.08 8.58 -4.73
C ASN A 609 15.87 7.75 -5.21
N GLY A 610 15.03 8.31 -6.08
CA GLY A 610 13.87 7.63 -6.65
C GLY A 610 14.23 6.69 -7.79
N VAL A 611 13.52 5.58 -7.89
CA VAL A 611 13.54 4.67 -9.04
C VAL A 611 12.26 4.88 -9.84
N ASP A 612 12.38 5.09 -11.15
CA ASP A 612 11.23 5.19 -12.04
C ASP A 612 10.84 3.77 -12.51
N PRO A 613 9.57 3.35 -12.40
CA PRO A 613 9.11 2.07 -12.94
C PRO A 613 9.44 1.89 -14.43
N ALA A 614 9.41 2.97 -15.22
CA ALA A 614 9.73 2.94 -16.64
C ALA A 614 11.19 2.51 -16.88
N ASP A 615 12.13 2.97 -16.06
CA ASP A 615 13.53 2.55 -16.17
C ASP A 615 13.64 1.05 -15.87
N VAL A 616 12.93 0.56 -14.84
CA VAL A 616 12.99 -0.86 -14.46
C VAL A 616 12.47 -1.75 -15.59
N PHE A 617 11.27 -1.51 -16.13
CA PHE A 617 10.75 -2.40 -17.17
C PHE A 617 11.44 -2.18 -18.53
N ASN A 618 12.08 -1.05 -18.81
CA ASN A 618 12.88 -0.85 -20.01
C ASN A 618 14.28 -1.46 -19.91
N GLU A 619 14.87 -1.53 -18.72
CA GLU A 619 16.19 -2.13 -18.52
C GLU A 619 16.11 -3.63 -18.19
N ASN A 620 15.19 -4.04 -17.34
CA ASN A 620 15.09 -5.38 -16.76
C ASN A 620 13.88 -6.20 -17.25
N GLY A 621 12.78 -5.52 -17.57
CA GLY A 621 11.49 -6.13 -17.91
C GLY A 621 10.45 -6.02 -16.80
N ALA A 622 9.18 -6.12 -17.16
CA ALA A 622 8.05 -6.06 -16.24
C ALA A 622 8.02 -7.28 -15.28
N ASP A 623 8.39 -8.47 -15.74
CA ASP A 623 8.46 -9.65 -14.86
C ASP A 623 9.48 -9.47 -13.72
N ILE A 624 10.57 -8.73 -13.92
CA ILE A 624 11.53 -8.44 -12.84
C ILE A 624 10.93 -7.44 -11.85
N LEU A 625 10.18 -6.46 -12.30
CA LEU A 625 9.45 -5.53 -11.43
C LEU A 625 8.36 -6.27 -10.63
N ARG A 626 7.62 -7.18 -11.26
CA ARG A 626 6.62 -8.04 -10.60
C ARG A 626 7.28 -8.97 -9.58
N LEU A 627 8.43 -9.55 -9.93
CA LEU A 627 9.22 -10.38 -9.00
C LEU A 627 9.69 -9.58 -7.78
N TRP A 628 10.07 -8.30 -7.97
CA TRP A 628 10.38 -7.41 -6.86
C TRP A 628 9.19 -7.23 -5.92
N ALA A 629 8.02 -6.92 -6.45
CA ALA A 629 6.80 -6.77 -5.66
C ALA A 629 6.40 -8.03 -4.88
N ALA A 630 6.74 -9.22 -5.42
CA ALA A 630 6.44 -10.51 -4.81
C ALA A 630 7.52 -11.04 -3.88
N SER A 631 8.75 -10.51 -3.92
CA SER A 631 9.90 -11.09 -3.21
C SER A 631 10.09 -10.59 -1.79
N ALA A 632 9.48 -9.46 -1.44
CA ALA A 632 9.53 -8.87 -0.11
C ALA A 632 8.23 -9.12 0.65
N ASP A 633 8.31 -9.11 1.98
CA ASP A 633 7.12 -8.97 2.81
C ASP A 633 6.59 -7.54 2.66
N TYR A 634 5.57 -7.41 1.83
CA TYR A 634 4.98 -6.11 1.48
C TYR A 634 4.15 -5.47 2.60
N HIS A 635 3.86 -6.20 3.69
CA HIS A 635 3.19 -5.62 4.86
C HIS A 635 4.08 -4.63 5.62
N ALA A 636 5.39 -4.72 5.39
CA ALA A 636 6.40 -3.74 5.80
C ALA A 636 6.85 -2.86 4.62
N ASP A 637 7.71 -1.88 4.89
CA ASP A 637 8.26 -1.02 3.83
C ASP A 637 9.13 -1.82 2.85
N VAL A 638 8.86 -1.64 1.57
CA VAL A 638 9.52 -2.38 0.49
C VAL A 638 10.67 -1.55 -0.10
N ARG A 639 11.87 -2.06 0.07
CA ARG A 639 13.08 -1.41 -0.46
C ARG A 639 13.19 -1.56 -1.98
N CYS A 640 13.67 -0.51 -2.62
CA CYS A 640 13.82 -0.42 -4.07
C CYS A 640 15.17 0.21 -4.43
N SER A 641 16.00 -0.53 -5.16
CA SER A 641 17.29 -0.03 -5.69
C SER A 641 17.72 -0.81 -6.94
N LYS A 642 18.62 -0.27 -7.73
CA LYS A 642 19.17 -0.94 -8.93
C LYS A 642 19.88 -2.25 -8.58
N GLU A 643 20.51 -2.34 -7.41
CA GLU A 643 21.19 -3.55 -6.91
C GLU A 643 20.19 -4.67 -6.64
N ILE A 644 19.03 -4.33 -6.05
CA ILE A 644 17.95 -5.28 -5.79
C ILE A 644 17.44 -5.87 -7.12
N PHE A 645 17.16 -5.04 -8.12
CA PHE A 645 16.72 -5.53 -9.44
C PHE A 645 17.76 -6.38 -10.14
N LYS A 646 19.05 -6.07 -9.98
CA LYS A 646 20.14 -6.89 -10.50
C LYS A 646 20.18 -8.27 -9.84
N GLN A 647 20.00 -8.36 -8.52
CA GLN A 647 19.95 -9.64 -7.80
C GLN A 647 18.72 -10.45 -8.21
N LEU A 648 17.56 -9.82 -8.31
CA LEU A 648 16.33 -10.47 -8.74
C LEU A 648 16.43 -11.00 -10.18
N SER A 649 17.09 -10.26 -11.07
CA SER A 649 17.37 -10.72 -12.43
C SER A 649 18.20 -12.01 -12.44
N GLN A 650 19.14 -12.17 -11.51
CA GLN A 650 19.93 -13.42 -11.38
C GLN A 650 19.07 -14.57 -10.87
N ASN A 651 18.18 -14.35 -9.88
CA ASN A 651 17.26 -15.37 -9.39
C ASN A 651 16.25 -15.77 -10.47
N TYR A 652 15.72 -14.80 -11.21
CA TYR A 652 14.88 -15.03 -12.37
C TYR A 652 15.55 -15.95 -13.41
N LEU A 653 16.82 -15.73 -13.72
CA LEU A 653 17.55 -16.56 -14.66
C LEU A 653 17.69 -18.01 -14.19
N LYS A 654 17.79 -18.29 -12.90
CA LYS A 654 17.80 -19.66 -12.37
C LYS A 654 16.47 -20.37 -12.70
N PHE A 655 15.34 -19.72 -12.41
CA PHE A 655 14.02 -20.26 -12.78
C PHE A 655 13.92 -20.51 -14.28
N ARG A 656 14.22 -19.49 -15.09
CA ARG A 656 14.14 -19.59 -16.55
C ARG A 656 15.01 -20.70 -17.15
N ASN A 657 16.25 -20.83 -16.67
CA ASN A 657 17.19 -21.85 -17.14
C ASN A 657 16.73 -23.25 -16.76
N THR A 658 16.17 -23.44 -15.59
CA THR A 658 15.57 -24.70 -15.14
C THR A 658 14.40 -25.09 -16.03
N CYS A 659 13.50 -24.15 -16.30
CA CYS A 659 12.36 -24.37 -17.21
C CYS A 659 12.82 -24.68 -18.64
N LYS A 660 13.86 -23.96 -19.15
CA LYS A 660 14.43 -24.24 -20.46
C LYS A 660 14.97 -25.66 -20.56
N PHE A 661 15.69 -26.13 -19.54
CA PHE A 661 16.21 -27.50 -19.51
C PHE A 661 15.05 -28.52 -19.63
N MET A 662 13.96 -28.31 -18.88
CA MET A 662 12.79 -29.19 -18.96
C MET A 662 12.13 -29.13 -20.36
N LEU A 663 11.92 -27.94 -20.91
CA LEU A 663 11.37 -27.74 -22.27
C LEU A 663 12.20 -28.44 -23.33
N ASP A 664 13.52 -28.34 -23.29
CA ASP A 664 14.40 -29.00 -24.27
C ASP A 664 14.25 -30.51 -24.20
N ASN A 665 14.00 -31.08 -23.03
CA ASN A 665 13.82 -32.54 -22.86
C ASN A 665 12.36 -33.03 -23.06
N LEU A 666 11.41 -32.12 -23.34
CA LEU A 666 10.01 -32.48 -23.60
C LEU A 666 9.59 -32.35 -25.07
N VAL A 667 10.50 -32.01 -25.97
CA VAL A 667 10.22 -31.79 -27.42
C VAL A 667 9.58 -32.99 -28.09
N ASP A 668 9.96 -34.22 -27.71
CA ASP A 668 9.47 -35.49 -28.24
C ASP A 668 8.53 -36.21 -27.27
N PHE A 669 7.98 -35.49 -26.28
CA PHE A 669 7.08 -36.03 -25.26
C PHE A 669 5.62 -35.82 -25.62
N ASP A 670 4.81 -36.86 -25.50
CA ASP A 670 3.37 -36.81 -25.67
C ASP A 670 2.70 -36.80 -24.29
N PRO A 671 2.08 -35.70 -23.87
CA PRO A 671 1.48 -35.56 -22.54
C PRO A 671 0.20 -36.39 -22.35
N GLU A 672 -0.41 -36.94 -23.44
CA GLU A 672 -1.54 -37.86 -23.33
C GLU A 672 -1.10 -39.25 -22.85
N ASN A 673 0.20 -39.55 -22.90
CA ASN A 673 0.80 -40.85 -22.57
C ASN A 673 1.72 -40.77 -21.34
N LEU A 674 1.18 -40.34 -20.17
CA LEU A 674 1.92 -40.31 -18.91
C LEU A 674 2.26 -41.72 -18.41
N VAL A 675 3.46 -41.93 -17.90
CA VAL A 675 3.84 -43.17 -17.22
C VAL A 675 3.02 -43.30 -15.92
N LYS A 676 2.46 -44.48 -15.69
CA LYS A 676 1.64 -44.76 -14.51
C LYS A 676 2.48 -44.83 -13.23
N PRO A 677 1.88 -44.51 -12.06
CA PRO A 677 2.58 -44.51 -10.78
C PRO A 677 3.29 -45.81 -10.43
N GLU A 678 2.67 -46.96 -10.75
CA GLU A 678 3.22 -48.27 -10.46
C GLU A 678 4.40 -48.69 -11.35
N GLU A 679 4.56 -48.03 -12.50
CA GLU A 679 5.65 -48.28 -13.44
C GLU A 679 6.78 -47.22 -13.29
N MET A 680 6.52 -46.15 -12.48
CA MET A 680 7.44 -45.04 -12.32
C MET A 680 8.54 -45.33 -11.29
N PRO A 681 9.84 -45.11 -11.61
CA PRO A 681 10.93 -45.16 -10.64
C PRO A 681 10.70 -44.28 -9.43
N LYS A 682 11.19 -44.73 -8.27
CA LYS A 682 11.02 -43.98 -6.99
C LYS A 682 11.62 -42.60 -7.03
N LEU A 683 12.70 -42.37 -7.75
CA LEU A 683 13.31 -41.02 -7.91
C LEU A 683 12.31 -40.02 -8.56
N ASP A 684 11.60 -40.47 -9.60
CA ASP A 684 10.65 -39.61 -10.29
C ASP A 684 9.43 -39.34 -9.41
N ARG A 685 8.96 -40.33 -8.66
CA ARG A 685 7.91 -40.21 -7.66
C ARG A 685 8.32 -39.32 -6.50
N TRP A 686 9.59 -39.37 -6.07
CA TRP A 686 10.15 -38.44 -5.07
C TRP A 686 10.03 -36.97 -5.53
N LEU A 687 10.40 -36.68 -6.77
CA LEU A 687 10.23 -35.32 -7.32
C LEU A 687 8.77 -34.86 -7.26
N LEU A 688 7.84 -35.73 -7.67
CA LEU A 688 6.40 -35.43 -7.66
C LEU A 688 5.85 -35.26 -6.24
N THR A 689 6.41 -35.96 -5.25
CA THR A 689 6.07 -35.77 -3.84
C THR A 689 6.55 -34.40 -3.35
N LYS A 690 7.78 -33.99 -3.69
CA LYS A 690 8.30 -32.63 -3.40
C LYS A 690 7.50 -31.55 -4.13
N LEU A 691 7.01 -31.83 -5.32
CA LEU A 691 6.12 -30.93 -6.06
C LEU A 691 4.77 -30.76 -5.37
N ASN A 692 4.22 -31.82 -4.78
CA ASN A 692 2.98 -31.76 -4.00
C ASN A 692 3.15 -30.84 -2.76
N GLU A 693 4.27 -30.96 -2.04
CA GLU A 693 4.61 -30.07 -0.92
C GLU A 693 4.64 -28.59 -1.39
N LEU A 694 5.21 -28.33 -2.57
CA LEU A 694 5.26 -26.98 -3.15
C LEU A 694 3.86 -26.47 -3.52
N ILE A 695 3.01 -27.31 -4.13
CA ILE A 695 1.63 -26.95 -4.50
C ILE A 695 0.84 -26.55 -3.26
N GLU A 696 0.86 -27.36 -2.21
CA GLU A 696 0.13 -27.11 -0.94
C GLU A 696 0.62 -25.83 -0.28
N LYS A 697 1.94 -25.64 -0.21
CA LYS A 697 2.55 -24.43 0.35
C LYS A 697 2.16 -23.18 -0.42
N ALA A 698 2.18 -23.24 -1.75
CA ALA A 698 1.81 -22.12 -2.61
C ALA A 698 0.31 -21.81 -2.54
N GLU A 699 -0.57 -22.82 -2.52
CA GLU A 699 -2.01 -22.64 -2.37
C GLU A 699 -2.34 -21.91 -1.06
N GLN A 700 -1.75 -22.35 0.06
CA GLN A 700 -1.92 -21.69 1.35
C GLN A 700 -1.39 -20.23 1.32
N SER A 701 -0.20 -20.03 0.74
CA SER A 701 0.40 -18.69 0.66
C SER A 701 -0.40 -17.72 -0.22
N TYR A 702 -1.05 -18.20 -1.29
CA TYR A 702 -1.99 -17.39 -2.08
C TYR A 702 -3.26 -17.03 -1.29
N CYS A 703 -3.76 -17.96 -0.43
CA CYS A 703 -4.90 -17.69 0.45
C CYS A 703 -4.58 -16.67 1.54
N ASP A 704 -3.33 -16.65 2.00
CA ASP A 704 -2.86 -15.75 3.05
C ASP A 704 -2.22 -14.47 2.49
N TYR A 705 -2.14 -14.36 1.16
CA TYR A 705 -1.52 -13.22 0.44
C TYR A 705 -0.01 -13.06 0.71
N GLU A 706 0.69 -14.17 0.99
CA GLU A 706 2.11 -14.22 1.34
C GLU A 706 2.99 -14.55 0.12
N PHE A 707 3.07 -13.63 -0.85
CA PHE A 707 3.72 -13.86 -2.14
C PHE A 707 5.22 -14.12 -2.04
N HIS A 708 5.89 -13.54 -1.04
CA HIS A 708 7.32 -13.77 -0.80
C HIS A 708 7.61 -15.22 -0.44
N ILE A 709 6.71 -15.89 0.27
CA ILE A 709 6.85 -17.32 0.58
C ILE A 709 6.81 -18.15 -0.71
N ILE A 710 5.94 -17.79 -1.66
CA ILE A 710 5.84 -18.48 -2.95
C ILE A 710 7.12 -18.30 -3.76
N THR A 711 7.63 -17.06 -3.87
CA THR A 711 8.85 -16.78 -4.62
C THR A 711 10.06 -17.50 -4.07
N HIS A 712 10.20 -17.54 -2.74
CA HIS A 712 11.28 -18.28 -2.07
C HIS A 712 11.14 -19.79 -2.26
N ALA A 713 9.93 -20.35 -2.10
CA ALA A 713 9.69 -21.77 -2.26
C ALA A 713 9.95 -22.24 -3.70
N VAL A 714 9.51 -21.49 -4.72
CA VAL A 714 9.76 -21.80 -6.13
C VAL A 714 11.25 -21.69 -6.45
N ASN A 715 11.94 -20.65 -5.99
CA ASN A 715 13.38 -20.50 -6.20
C ASN A 715 14.16 -21.66 -5.56
N ASP A 716 13.84 -22.02 -4.34
CA ASP A 716 14.49 -23.12 -3.60
C ASP A 716 14.21 -24.47 -4.28
N PHE A 717 12.99 -24.71 -4.70
CA PHE A 717 12.63 -25.91 -5.46
C PHE A 717 13.42 -26.00 -6.77
N CYS A 718 13.54 -24.91 -7.53
CA CYS A 718 14.31 -24.88 -8.78
C CYS A 718 15.82 -25.08 -8.57
N VAL A 719 16.40 -24.49 -7.51
CA VAL A 719 17.84 -24.57 -7.25
C VAL A 719 18.22 -25.87 -6.57
N THR A 720 17.53 -26.21 -5.49
CA THR A 720 17.92 -27.32 -4.59
C THR A 720 17.31 -28.63 -5.07
N THR A 721 16.01 -28.70 -5.25
CA THR A 721 15.32 -29.94 -5.61
C THR A 721 15.56 -30.31 -7.07
N LEU A 722 15.41 -29.37 -7.99
CA LEU A 722 15.59 -29.63 -9.41
C LEU A 722 17.05 -29.59 -9.84
N SER A 723 17.68 -28.43 -9.89
CA SER A 723 18.99 -28.25 -10.54
C SER A 723 20.10 -29.01 -9.88
N SER A 724 20.21 -28.98 -8.53
CA SER A 724 21.31 -29.59 -7.78
C SER A 724 21.12 -31.07 -7.51
N PHE A 725 19.89 -31.59 -7.63
CA PHE A 725 19.60 -32.97 -7.31
C PHE A 725 18.97 -33.70 -8.50
N TYR A 726 17.68 -33.52 -8.76
CA TYR A 726 16.94 -34.34 -9.72
C TYR A 726 17.47 -34.24 -11.14
N LEU A 727 17.59 -33.00 -11.67
CA LEU A 727 18.03 -32.80 -13.06
C LEU A 727 19.48 -33.29 -13.28
N ASP A 728 20.32 -33.16 -12.28
CA ASP A 728 21.70 -33.64 -12.37
C ASP A 728 21.76 -35.18 -12.50
N ILE A 729 20.96 -35.88 -11.72
CA ILE A 729 20.88 -37.37 -11.72
C ILE A 729 20.28 -37.85 -13.03
N VAL A 730 19.18 -37.27 -13.52
CA VAL A 730 18.43 -37.84 -14.66
C VAL A 730 19.02 -37.53 -16.04
N LYS A 731 20.04 -36.68 -16.11
CA LYS A 731 20.72 -36.34 -17.40
C LYS A 731 21.16 -37.58 -18.19
N ASP A 732 21.75 -38.54 -17.50
CA ASP A 732 22.19 -39.78 -18.15
C ASP A 732 21.02 -40.56 -18.74
N ARG A 733 19.89 -40.70 -18.02
CA ARG A 733 18.68 -41.31 -18.49
C ARG A 733 18.08 -40.55 -19.68
N LEU A 734 17.95 -39.23 -19.57
CA LEU A 734 17.36 -38.42 -20.63
C LEU A 734 18.16 -38.47 -21.93
N TYR A 735 19.51 -38.49 -21.85
CA TYR A 735 20.37 -38.37 -23.02
C TYR A 735 20.82 -39.71 -23.58
N CYS A 736 21.04 -40.70 -22.72
CA CYS A 736 21.69 -41.93 -23.10
C CYS A 736 20.76 -43.15 -23.25
N ASP A 737 19.56 -43.13 -22.64
CA ASP A 737 18.60 -44.22 -22.81
C ASP A 737 17.94 -44.21 -24.19
N GLY A 738 17.28 -45.28 -24.56
CA GLY A 738 16.50 -45.36 -25.79
C GLY A 738 15.37 -44.30 -25.76
N ALA A 739 15.08 -43.71 -26.90
CA ALA A 739 14.10 -42.60 -27.00
C ALA A 739 12.74 -42.98 -26.37
N ASP A 740 12.26 -44.16 -26.56
CA ASP A 740 10.95 -44.67 -26.08
C ASP A 740 11.08 -45.57 -24.83
N SER A 741 12.26 -45.62 -24.19
CA SER A 741 12.43 -46.46 -22.99
C SER A 741 11.56 -45.96 -21.83
N LEU A 742 11.01 -46.92 -21.05
CA LEU A 742 10.21 -46.60 -19.86
C LEU A 742 10.96 -45.66 -18.89
N SER A 743 12.25 -45.88 -18.71
CA SER A 743 13.12 -45.06 -17.87
C SER A 743 13.14 -43.58 -18.31
N ARG A 744 13.32 -43.31 -19.59
CA ARG A 744 13.32 -41.98 -20.16
C ARG A 744 11.95 -41.32 -20.12
N ARG A 745 10.90 -42.06 -20.56
CA ARG A 745 9.50 -41.57 -20.54
C ARG A 745 9.01 -41.28 -19.15
N SER A 746 9.45 -42.03 -18.14
CA SER A 746 9.15 -41.73 -16.74
C SER A 746 9.76 -40.40 -16.28
N ALA A 747 11.04 -40.19 -16.59
CA ALA A 747 11.67 -38.91 -16.30
C ALA A 747 10.96 -37.75 -17.01
N GLN A 748 10.60 -37.92 -18.29
CA GLN A 748 9.86 -36.91 -19.03
C GLN A 748 8.46 -36.65 -18.44
N THR A 749 7.73 -37.70 -17.98
CA THR A 749 6.47 -37.54 -17.26
C THR A 749 6.63 -36.66 -16.02
N ALA A 750 7.65 -36.93 -15.20
CA ALA A 750 7.95 -36.14 -14.01
C ALA A 750 8.32 -34.69 -14.37
N LEU A 751 9.13 -34.46 -15.40
CA LEU A 751 9.48 -33.13 -15.91
C LEU A 751 8.25 -32.37 -16.44
N TYR A 752 7.39 -33.04 -17.20
CA TYR A 752 6.17 -32.44 -17.74
C TYR A 752 5.24 -31.96 -16.63
N LEU A 753 4.89 -32.85 -15.67
CA LEU A 753 4.03 -32.51 -14.56
C LEU A 753 4.62 -31.35 -13.70
N THR A 754 5.94 -31.36 -13.55
CA THR A 754 6.65 -30.30 -12.82
C THR A 754 6.58 -28.98 -13.58
N LEU A 755 6.91 -28.94 -14.85
CA LEU A 755 6.91 -27.73 -15.68
C LEU A 755 5.49 -27.16 -15.83
N HIS A 756 4.51 -28.03 -16.09
CA HIS A 756 3.10 -27.69 -16.18
C HIS A 756 2.57 -27.06 -14.88
N THR A 757 3.02 -27.57 -13.73
CA THR A 757 2.68 -27.01 -12.42
C THR A 757 3.38 -25.68 -12.18
N LEU A 758 4.70 -25.61 -12.39
CA LEU A 758 5.47 -24.38 -12.15
C LEU A 758 4.99 -23.21 -13.02
N SER A 759 4.65 -23.48 -14.31
CA SER A 759 4.15 -22.43 -15.19
C SER A 759 2.80 -21.88 -14.73
N LYS A 760 1.88 -22.73 -14.24
CA LYS A 760 0.60 -22.28 -13.67
C LYS A 760 0.73 -21.63 -12.30
N LEU A 761 1.50 -22.24 -11.41
CA LEU A 761 1.64 -21.80 -10.04
C LEU A 761 2.32 -20.43 -9.94
N PHE A 762 3.27 -20.12 -10.83
CA PHE A 762 4.04 -18.90 -10.80
C PHE A 762 3.53 -17.84 -11.80
N ALA A 763 2.54 -18.16 -12.64
CA ALA A 763 1.92 -17.24 -13.61
C ALA A 763 1.34 -15.96 -12.99
N PRO A 764 0.73 -15.96 -11.79
CA PRO A 764 0.30 -14.70 -11.18
C PRO A 764 1.45 -13.74 -10.93
N ILE A 765 2.67 -14.21 -10.67
CA ILE A 765 3.86 -13.41 -10.36
C ILE A 765 4.69 -13.11 -11.62
N LEU A 766 5.15 -14.13 -12.35
CA LEU A 766 5.90 -14.00 -13.61
C LEU A 766 4.99 -14.18 -14.81
N ALA A 767 4.07 -13.25 -15.02
CA ALA A 767 2.98 -13.38 -15.98
C ALA A 767 3.45 -13.60 -17.42
N PHE A 768 4.49 -12.90 -17.84
CA PHE A 768 5.02 -13.02 -19.20
C PHE A 768 5.86 -14.28 -19.40
N THR A 769 6.77 -14.56 -18.48
CA THR A 769 7.66 -15.71 -18.59
C THR A 769 6.90 -17.01 -18.49
N CYS A 770 5.92 -17.12 -17.58
CA CYS A 770 5.12 -18.34 -17.46
C CYS A 770 4.22 -18.57 -18.67
N ASP A 771 3.71 -17.51 -19.29
CA ASP A 771 2.96 -17.63 -20.55
C ASP A 771 3.90 -18.03 -21.71
N GLU A 772 5.12 -17.47 -21.79
CA GLU A 772 6.12 -17.88 -22.76
C GLU A 772 6.49 -19.37 -22.62
N ILE A 773 6.63 -19.86 -21.39
CA ILE A 773 6.88 -21.28 -21.09
C ILE A 773 5.69 -22.11 -21.51
N TRP A 774 4.48 -21.66 -21.15
CA TRP A 774 3.23 -22.34 -21.50
C TRP A 774 3.09 -22.53 -23.01
N LEU A 775 3.29 -21.46 -23.78
CA LEU A 775 3.21 -21.54 -25.25
C LEU A 775 4.28 -22.44 -25.90
N ALA A 776 5.38 -22.72 -25.20
CA ALA A 776 6.49 -23.53 -25.70
C ALA A 776 6.42 -25.01 -25.29
N MET A 777 5.55 -25.39 -24.34
CA MET A 777 5.44 -26.79 -23.88
C MET A 777 4.36 -27.57 -24.61
N PRO A 778 4.41 -28.91 -24.60
CA PRO A 778 3.32 -29.72 -25.10
C PRO A 778 2.09 -29.65 -24.20
N HIS A 779 0.88 -29.81 -24.77
CA HIS A 779 -0.40 -29.70 -24.09
C HIS A 779 -1.24 -30.94 -24.24
N THR A 780 -2.11 -31.20 -23.24
CA THR A 780 -3.20 -32.19 -23.36
C THR A 780 -4.42 -31.54 -24.01
N GLY A 781 -5.40 -32.37 -24.40
CA GLY A 781 -6.68 -31.91 -24.94
C GLY A 781 -7.51 -31.09 -23.94
N ASP A 782 -7.24 -31.22 -22.63
CA ASP A 782 -7.92 -30.51 -21.57
C ASP A 782 -7.32 -29.11 -21.30
N ASP A 783 -6.12 -28.82 -21.80
CA ASP A 783 -5.45 -27.58 -21.64
C ASP A 783 -5.92 -26.49 -22.62
N ASP A 784 -6.14 -25.27 -22.16
CA ASP A 784 -6.23 -24.14 -23.06
C ASP A 784 -4.81 -23.64 -23.40
N ALA A 785 -4.34 -24.07 -24.57
CA ALA A 785 -2.97 -23.78 -25.03
C ALA A 785 -2.72 -22.30 -25.38
N ARG A 786 -3.78 -21.45 -25.44
CA ARG A 786 -3.67 -20.05 -25.87
C ARG A 786 -2.97 -19.15 -24.85
N ASN A 787 -3.19 -19.41 -23.57
CA ASN A 787 -2.56 -18.64 -22.47
C ASN A 787 -2.64 -19.42 -21.16
N VAL A 788 -1.60 -19.31 -20.33
CA VAL A 788 -1.51 -20.01 -19.04
C VAL A 788 -2.63 -19.63 -18.07
N VAL A 789 -3.07 -18.36 -18.05
CA VAL A 789 -4.11 -17.86 -17.12
C VAL A 789 -5.49 -18.45 -17.41
N LEU A 790 -5.71 -18.98 -18.61
CA LEU A 790 -6.95 -19.65 -19.00
C LEU A 790 -7.06 -21.08 -18.43
N ASN A 791 -6.12 -21.51 -17.59
CA ASN A 791 -6.06 -22.84 -17.00
C ASN A 791 -6.15 -22.76 -15.46
N GLU A 792 -6.71 -23.81 -14.85
CA GLU A 792 -6.73 -23.89 -13.38
C GLU A 792 -5.38 -24.40 -12.85
N MET A 793 -5.01 -23.93 -11.65
CA MET A 793 -3.83 -24.41 -10.93
C MET A 793 -3.95 -25.90 -10.61
N ASN A 794 -2.84 -26.62 -10.70
CA ASN A 794 -2.82 -28.05 -10.45
C ASN A 794 -3.10 -28.36 -8.97
N LYS A 795 -3.81 -29.48 -8.75
CA LYS A 795 -3.93 -30.11 -7.45
C LYS A 795 -2.75 -31.06 -7.22
N PRO A 796 -2.43 -31.43 -5.96
CA PRO A 796 -1.39 -32.40 -5.66
C PRO A 796 -1.60 -33.75 -6.38
N PHE A 797 -0.55 -34.29 -6.96
CA PHE A 797 -0.52 -35.59 -7.66
C PHE A 797 -0.38 -36.72 -6.64
N THR A 798 -1.38 -36.92 -5.80
CA THR A 798 -1.34 -37.88 -4.67
C THR A 798 -1.13 -39.33 -5.08
N THR A 799 -1.56 -39.70 -6.29
CA THR A 799 -1.35 -41.09 -6.82
C THR A 799 0.12 -41.41 -7.06
N TYR A 800 0.95 -40.42 -7.35
CA TYR A 800 2.39 -40.55 -7.53
C TYR A 800 3.19 -40.40 -6.23
N ALA A 801 2.56 -39.98 -5.16
CA ALA A 801 3.26 -39.70 -3.91
C ALA A 801 3.92 -40.95 -3.31
N LEU A 802 5.10 -40.77 -2.74
CA LEU A 802 5.76 -41.74 -1.89
C LEU A 802 5.16 -41.69 -0.47
N THR A 803 5.30 -42.79 0.26
CA THR A 803 4.95 -42.84 1.67
C THR A 803 5.92 -41.99 2.51
N ALA A 804 5.52 -41.60 3.73
CA ALA A 804 6.39 -40.87 4.66
C ALA A 804 7.70 -41.64 4.96
N GLU A 805 7.63 -42.96 5.09
CA GLU A 805 8.82 -43.82 5.29
C GLU A 805 9.76 -43.78 4.08
N GLU A 806 9.21 -43.90 2.87
CA GLU A 806 10.00 -43.78 1.64
C GLU A 806 10.65 -42.39 1.52
N MET A 807 9.94 -41.33 1.86
CA MET A 807 10.48 -39.95 1.87
C MET A 807 11.62 -39.79 2.88
N ALA A 808 11.50 -40.33 4.09
CA ALA A 808 12.57 -40.31 5.08
C ALA A 808 13.85 -41.04 4.56
N ASN A 809 13.68 -42.16 3.84
CA ASN A 809 14.81 -42.85 3.17
C ASN A 809 15.48 -41.98 2.10
N TRP A 810 14.72 -41.16 1.36
CA TRP A 810 15.28 -40.21 0.39
C TRP A 810 16.04 -39.06 1.03
N GLU A 811 15.62 -38.58 2.19
CA GLU A 811 16.36 -37.58 2.98
C GLU A 811 17.72 -38.13 3.43
N LYS A 812 17.75 -39.39 3.91
CA LYS A 812 18.98 -40.07 4.23
C LYS A 812 19.90 -40.27 3.02
N LEU A 813 19.35 -40.66 1.89
CA LEU A 813 20.13 -40.77 0.64
C LEU A 813 20.74 -39.41 0.22
N ALA A 814 20.05 -38.31 0.40
CA ALA A 814 20.57 -36.98 0.11
C ALA A 814 21.73 -36.58 1.04
N GLU A 815 21.64 -36.94 2.33
CA GLU A 815 22.76 -36.80 3.30
C GLU A 815 23.99 -37.61 2.88
N VAL A 816 23.80 -38.87 2.57
CA VAL A 816 24.85 -39.78 2.07
C VAL A 816 25.49 -39.25 0.79
N ARG A 817 24.66 -38.79 -0.17
CA ARG A 817 25.15 -38.20 -1.42
C ARG A 817 26.05 -36.99 -1.17
N THR A 818 25.74 -36.18 -0.17
CA THR A 818 26.58 -35.03 0.24
C THR A 818 27.97 -35.50 0.70
N VAL A 819 28.03 -36.57 1.49
CA VAL A 819 29.33 -37.17 1.92
C VAL A 819 30.09 -37.71 0.72
N VAL A 820 29.41 -38.46 -0.16
CA VAL A 820 30.04 -39.02 -1.37
C VAL A 820 30.58 -37.93 -2.29
N ASN A 821 29.81 -36.83 -2.50
CA ASN A 821 30.25 -35.70 -3.30
C ASN A 821 31.54 -35.05 -2.74
N GLY A 822 31.67 -34.92 -1.42
CA GLY A 822 32.89 -34.44 -0.78
C GLY A 822 34.12 -35.36 -1.05
N VAL A 823 33.90 -36.66 -1.04
CA VAL A 823 34.98 -37.65 -1.33
C VAL A 823 35.33 -37.61 -2.84
N LEU A 824 34.34 -37.48 -3.72
CA LEU A 824 34.60 -37.34 -5.16
C LEU A 824 35.37 -36.04 -5.52
N GLU A 825 35.10 -34.93 -4.82
CA GLU A 825 35.89 -33.72 -4.96
C GLU A 825 37.33 -33.91 -4.50
N ALA A 826 37.56 -34.58 -3.36
CA ALA A 826 38.90 -34.89 -2.87
C ALA A 826 39.65 -35.82 -3.86
N ALA A 827 38.99 -36.86 -4.37
CA ALA A 827 39.60 -37.76 -5.35
C ALA A 827 39.96 -37.05 -6.68
N ARG A 828 39.18 -36.04 -7.11
CA ARG A 828 39.52 -35.18 -8.24
C ARG A 828 40.72 -34.29 -7.99
N ALA A 829 40.78 -33.68 -6.79
CA ALA A 829 41.91 -32.85 -6.38
C ALA A 829 43.23 -33.65 -6.34
N GLU A 830 43.14 -34.90 -5.90
CA GLU A 830 44.27 -35.85 -5.85
C GLU A 830 44.59 -36.50 -7.23
N LYS A 831 43.80 -36.16 -8.26
CA LYS A 831 43.92 -36.74 -9.64
C LYS A 831 43.72 -38.25 -9.71
N LYS A 832 43.04 -38.87 -8.77
CA LYS A 832 42.64 -40.28 -8.79
C LYS A 832 41.56 -40.54 -9.84
N ILE A 833 40.66 -39.55 -10.04
CA ILE A 833 39.62 -39.55 -11.06
C ILE A 833 39.62 -38.20 -11.77
N GLY A 834 39.14 -38.16 -12.99
CA GLY A 834 38.91 -36.92 -13.75
C GLY A 834 37.50 -36.41 -13.63
N LYS A 835 36.52 -37.32 -13.65
CA LYS A 835 35.07 -37.04 -13.51
C LYS A 835 34.40 -38.03 -12.57
N SER A 836 33.29 -37.69 -11.96
CA SER A 836 32.53 -38.57 -11.05
C SER A 836 32.16 -39.92 -11.70
N LEU A 837 31.82 -39.92 -13.00
CA LEU A 837 31.51 -41.13 -13.77
C LEU A 837 32.71 -42.09 -13.97
N GLU A 838 33.91 -41.71 -13.55
CA GLU A 838 35.11 -42.55 -13.54
C GLU A 838 35.36 -43.20 -12.18
N ALA A 839 34.48 -42.97 -11.18
CA ALA A 839 34.69 -43.46 -9.82
C ALA A 839 33.96 -44.77 -9.56
N ASP A 840 34.62 -45.64 -8.76
CA ASP A 840 34.08 -46.66 -7.89
C ASP A 840 34.02 -46.14 -6.47
N VAL A 841 32.87 -46.19 -5.81
CA VAL A 841 32.62 -45.68 -4.48
C VAL A 841 32.41 -46.82 -3.50
N HIS A 842 33.25 -46.89 -2.46
CA HIS A 842 33.03 -47.78 -1.32
C HIS A 842 32.39 -46.98 -0.18
N LEU A 843 31.10 -47.28 0.09
CA LEU A 843 30.28 -46.62 1.06
C LEU A 843 30.01 -47.51 2.25
N THR A 844 30.27 -47.00 3.45
CA THR A 844 29.87 -47.63 4.71
C THR A 844 28.74 -46.84 5.33
N VAL A 845 27.67 -47.50 5.74
CA VAL A 845 26.49 -46.84 6.37
C VAL A 845 26.17 -47.46 7.70
N PRO A 846 25.60 -46.74 8.65
CA PRO A 846 25.17 -47.31 9.93
C PRO A 846 24.01 -48.29 9.75
N ALA A 847 23.71 -49.10 10.73
CA ALA A 847 22.65 -50.12 10.69
C ALA A 847 21.27 -49.51 10.44
N GLU A 848 21.01 -48.29 10.86
CA GLU A 848 19.77 -47.56 10.64
C GLU A 848 19.56 -47.16 9.14
N ASP A 849 20.64 -47.00 8.40
CA ASP A 849 20.65 -46.70 6.98
C ASP A 849 20.93 -47.94 6.08
N ALA A 850 20.86 -49.16 6.68
CA ALA A 850 21.11 -50.42 5.98
C ALA A 850 20.20 -50.68 4.79
N PHE A 851 19.08 -49.92 4.63
CA PHE A 851 18.23 -49.99 3.45
C PHE A 851 19.01 -49.66 2.15
N LEU A 852 20.08 -48.82 2.25
CA LEU A 852 20.93 -48.50 1.10
C LEU A 852 21.74 -49.68 0.57
N ALA A 853 22.05 -50.63 1.41
CA ALA A 853 22.72 -51.90 0.99
C ALA A 853 21.76 -52.84 0.24
N ASN A 854 20.46 -52.59 0.35
CA ASN A 854 19.40 -53.35 -0.36
C ASN A 854 18.95 -52.68 -1.66
N VAL A 855 19.41 -51.47 -1.95
CA VAL A 855 19.18 -50.81 -3.27
C VAL A 855 20.03 -51.49 -4.33
N ASP A 856 19.46 -51.68 -5.52
CA ASP A 856 20.28 -52.22 -6.63
C ASP A 856 21.52 -51.35 -6.86
N GLY A 857 22.70 -51.99 -6.91
CA GLY A 857 23.96 -51.29 -7.02
C GLY A 857 24.07 -50.40 -8.24
N LYS A 858 23.37 -50.73 -9.35
CA LYS A 858 23.29 -49.89 -10.54
C LYS A 858 22.43 -48.69 -10.30
N GLU A 859 21.28 -48.88 -9.67
CA GLU A 859 20.39 -47.76 -9.29
C GLU A 859 21.07 -46.79 -8.35
N LEU A 860 21.78 -47.27 -7.32
CA LEU A 860 22.52 -46.42 -6.40
C LEU A 860 23.67 -45.71 -7.07
N ALA A 861 24.41 -46.35 -7.97
CA ALA A 861 25.47 -45.77 -8.78
C ALA A 861 24.92 -44.63 -9.70
N ASP A 862 23.73 -44.81 -10.26
CA ASP A 862 23.04 -43.80 -11.05
C ASP A 862 22.66 -42.60 -10.17
N LEU A 863 22.12 -42.82 -8.96
CA LEU A 863 21.74 -41.79 -7.99
C LEU A 863 22.95 -40.97 -7.48
N LEU A 864 24.09 -41.62 -7.32
CA LEU A 864 25.36 -41.00 -6.90
C LEU A 864 26.16 -40.41 -8.08
N ILE A 865 25.77 -40.67 -9.31
CA ILE A 865 26.43 -40.23 -10.55
C ILE A 865 27.86 -40.81 -10.63
N VAL A 866 28.01 -42.11 -10.36
CA VAL A 866 29.26 -42.85 -10.45
C VAL A 866 29.12 -44.08 -11.33
N SER A 867 30.22 -44.77 -11.68
CA SER A 867 30.15 -46.00 -12.46
C SER A 867 29.89 -47.23 -11.61
N GLN A 868 30.40 -47.27 -10.43
CA GLN A 868 30.31 -48.43 -9.51
C GLN A 868 30.15 -47.93 -8.07
N VAL A 869 29.40 -48.72 -7.27
CA VAL A 869 29.27 -48.47 -5.81
C VAL A 869 29.12 -49.77 -5.07
N GLU A 870 29.82 -49.92 -3.98
CA GLU A 870 29.68 -51.00 -3.03
C GLU A 870 29.30 -50.46 -1.64
N VAL A 871 28.26 -51.03 -1.04
CA VAL A 871 27.74 -50.61 0.26
C VAL A 871 27.98 -51.66 1.31
N THR A 872 28.58 -51.26 2.41
CA THR A 872 28.79 -52.11 3.62
C THR A 872 28.12 -51.47 4.83
N VAL A 873 27.67 -52.26 5.78
CA VAL A 873 27.09 -51.79 7.07
C VAL A 873 28.21 -51.72 8.12
N GLY A 874 28.30 -50.59 8.81
CA GLY A 874 29.25 -50.34 9.87
C GLY A 874 28.76 -49.39 10.95
N ASP A 875 29.58 -48.59 11.59
CA ASP A 875 29.22 -47.78 12.74
C ASP A 875 28.82 -46.33 12.36
N SER A 876 29.22 -45.88 11.18
CA SER A 876 28.96 -44.50 10.74
C SER A 876 29.06 -44.35 9.22
N VAL A 877 28.51 -43.31 8.66
CA VAL A 877 28.63 -42.97 7.23
C VAL A 877 30.07 -42.63 6.91
N LYS A 878 30.71 -43.42 6.05
CA LYS A 878 32.06 -43.20 5.50
C LYS A 878 32.03 -43.54 4.02
N ALA A 879 32.79 -42.81 3.25
CA ALA A 879 32.96 -43.09 1.83
C ALA A 879 34.44 -42.96 1.40
N SER A 880 34.85 -43.75 0.43
CA SER A 880 36.10 -43.59 -0.32
C SER A 880 35.79 -43.75 -1.81
N ALA A 881 36.66 -43.17 -2.65
CA ALA A 881 36.50 -43.25 -4.09
C ALA A 881 37.84 -43.58 -4.75
N GLU A 882 37.78 -44.49 -5.72
CA GLU A 882 38.91 -44.87 -6.58
C GLU A 882 38.49 -44.94 -8.03
N GLU A 883 39.40 -45.18 -8.96
CA GLU A 883 39.10 -45.32 -10.35
C GLU A 883 38.28 -46.59 -10.61
N ALA A 884 37.15 -46.47 -11.31
CA ALA A 884 36.24 -47.57 -11.59
C ALA A 884 36.87 -48.59 -12.55
N ALA A 885 36.61 -49.87 -12.28
CA ALA A 885 37.10 -50.98 -13.11
C ALA A 885 36.36 -51.03 -14.48
N GLY A 886 37.07 -51.55 -15.48
CA GLY A 886 36.50 -51.85 -16.81
C GLY A 886 36.83 -50.76 -17.84
N THR A 887 36.13 -50.85 -18.98
CA THR A 887 36.32 -49.94 -20.13
C THR A 887 35.35 -48.76 -20.06
N LYS A 888 35.87 -47.53 -20.31
CA LYS A 888 35.08 -46.35 -20.43
C LYS A 888 34.22 -46.37 -21.67
N CYS A 889 32.94 -46.37 -21.52
CA CYS A 889 31.98 -46.36 -22.65
C CYS A 889 32.07 -45.04 -23.40
N PRO A 890 32.37 -45.03 -24.74
CA PRO A 890 32.54 -43.80 -25.48
C PRO A 890 31.26 -43.03 -25.73
N ARG A 891 30.07 -43.64 -25.44
CA ARG A 891 28.77 -42.98 -25.60
C ARG A 891 28.26 -42.31 -24.30
N CYS A 892 28.22 -43.02 -23.17
CA CYS A 892 27.70 -42.52 -21.89
C CYS A 892 28.77 -42.18 -20.88
N TRP A 893 30.03 -42.49 -21.15
CA TRP A 893 31.23 -42.23 -20.35
C TRP A 893 31.34 -42.96 -19.00
N LYS A 894 30.37 -43.86 -18.68
CA LYS A 894 30.53 -44.77 -17.53
C LYS A 894 31.56 -45.87 -17.83
N HIS A 895 32.25 -46.34 -16.82
CA HIS A 895 33.12 -47.52 -16.90
C HIS A 895 32.28 -48.80 -16.77
N SER A 896 32.58 -49.77 -17.55
CA SER A 896 31.84 -51.07 -17.58
C SER A 896 32.81 -52.24 -17.74
N THR A 897 32.69 -53.23 -16.85
CA THR A 897 33.42 -54.49 -16.93
C THR A 897 32.82 -55.44 -18.00
N ALA A 898 31.59 -55.15 -18.46
CA ALA A 898 30.88 -55.90 -19.50
C ALA A 898 30.79 -55.13 -20.84
N ALA A 899 31.79 -54.29 -21.14
CA ALA A 899 31.84 -53.54 -22.41
C ALA A 899 32.05 -54.53 -23.57
N ASN A 900 31.34 -54.26 -24.72
CA ASN A 900 31.51 -55.01 -25.94
C ASN A 900 32.85 -54.72 -26.67
N ALA A 901 33.04 -55.33 -27.84
CA ALA A 901 34.29 -55.10 -28.63
C ALA A 901 34.47 -53.68 -29.10
N GLU A 902 33.45 -52.85 -29.16
CA GLU A 902 33.44 -51.42 -29.51
C GLU A 902 33.63 -50.51 -28.27
N GLY A 903 33.74 -51.13 -27.11
CA GLY A 903 33.89 -50.43 -25.82
C GLY A 903 32.55 -49.89 -25.25
N LEU A 904 31.40 -50.24 -25.85
CA LEU A 904 30.09 -49.83 -25.38
C LEU A 904 29.64 -50.66 -24.19
N CYS A 905 29.09 -50.04 -23.18
CA CYS A 905 28.41 -50.71 -22.06
C CYS A 905 27.13 -51.45 -22.61
N PRO A 906 26.58 -52.45 -21.90
CA PRO A 906 25.41 -53.21 -22.38
C PRO A 906 24.20 -52.35 -22.79
N ARG A 907 23.85 -51.32 -22.01
CA ARG A 907 22.78 -50.37 -22.31
C ARG A 907 23.04 -49.64 -23.63
N CYS A 908 24.22 -49.04 -23.79
CA CYS A 908 24.54 -48.28 -25.00
C CYS A 908 24.66 -49.17 -26.21
N ALA A 909 25.13 -50.43 -26.07
CA ALA A 909 25.15 -51.42 -27.15
C ALA A 909 23.73 -51.78 -27.62
N GLU A 910 22.77 -51.90 -26.71
CA GLU A 910 21.38 -52.13 -27.05
C GLU A 910 20.74 -50.94 -27.77
N VAL A 911 20.95 -49.71 -27.25
CA VAL A 911 20.43 -48.49 -27.90
C VAL A 911 21.00 -48.35 -29.30
N MET A 912 22.31 -48.68 -29.52
CA MET A 912 22.92 -48.60 -30.85
C MET A 912 22.29 -49.52 -31.90
N ARG A 913 21.57 -50.57 -31.49
CA ARG A 913 20.78 -51.40 -32.46
C ARG A 913 19.66 -50.62 -33.13
N SER A 914 19.19 -49.53 -32.52
CA SER A 914 18.21 -48.61 -33.12
C SER A 914 18.82 -47.67 -34.18
N PHE A 915 20.14 -47.69 -34.37
CA PHE A 915 20.87 -46.88 -35.33
C PHE A 915 21.68 -47.75 -36.32
N PRO A 916 21.02 -48.64 -37.10
CA PRO A 916 21.75 -49.60 -37.95
C PRO A 916 22.63 -48.93 -39.01
N ASP A 917 22.29 -47.70 -39.45
CA ASP A 917 23.03 -46.95 -40.46
C ASP A 917 24.35 -46.33 -39.91
N LEU A 918 24.54 -46.34 -38.58
CA LEU A 918 25.72 -45.85 -37.86
C LEU A 918 26.56 -47.00 -37.26
N ALA A 919 26.13 -48.25 -37.44
CA ALA A 919 26.83 -49.43 -36.93
C ALA A 919 28.01 -49.90 -37.80
#